data_eb213a8267d003bf41f86a9addffac54
#
_entry.id   eb213a8267d003bf41f86a9addffac54
#
_cell.length_a   1.000
_cell.length_b   1.000
_cell.length_c   1.000
_cell.angle_alpha   90.00
_cell.angle_beta   90.00
_cell.angle_gamma   90.00
#
_symmetry.space_group_name_H-M   'P 1'
#
loop_
_entity.id
_entity.type
_entity.pdbx_description
1 polymer ?
#
loop_
_entity_poly.entity_id
_entity_poly.type
_entity_poly.pdbx_seq_one_letter_code
_entity_poly.pdbx_strand_id
1 'polypeptide(L)'
;MDAPGAGYAFEYLIETLNDSSHKFFNVHRLGGTKYDVLPYSIRVLLEAAVRNCDGFLMKKEDVMNILDWKTKQNNVEVPFFPARVLLQDFTGIPAMVDFAAMREAVKALGGDPEKVHPACPTDLTVDHSLQIDFNKWYFTTDIYKDSHASHVTSRSLEVAIQNAPNPGGGDLQKAGKLSPLKVQPKKLPCRGQTTCRGACDSAVLGRNSGKSPSQIENTPILCPFHLQPVPEPETVLKNQEVEFGRNRERLQFFKWSSRVFKNVAVIPPGTGMAHQINLEYLSRVVFEEKNLLFPDSVIGTDSHITMVNGLGILGWGVGGIETEAVMLGLPVSLTLPEVVGCELTGSSNPFVTSIDVVLGITKHLRQVGVAGKFVEFFGSGVSQLSIVDRTTIANMCPEYGAILSFFPVDNVTLKHLEHTGFDKAKLKSMEAYLKAVIQINLNTIVPSVSGPKRPQDRVAVMDMKSDFQACLKEKVGFKGFQIAAEKQNDAITIRYEGGDYQLSHGSVVVAAVTSCTNNCNPSVMLAAGLLAKKAVEAGLHVKPYIRTSLSPGSGMVTHYLSSSGVLPYLSKLGFEIVGYGCSTCVGNTAPLSEAVSNAVKQGDLVTCGVLSGNKNFEGRLCDCVRANYLASPPLVVAYAIAGTVNIDFQTEPLGTDTTGKNIYLHDIWPALEEVHQIEEEHVILSMFKALKEKIEMGNKRWDSLEAPDSVLFPWDLKSTYIRCPSFFDKLTKEPVALRSIENAHVLLHLGDCVTTDHISPAGSIARSSAAAKYLTSRGLTPREFNSYGARRGNDAVMTRGTFANIKLFNKFIGKPAPKTIHFPSGQMLDVFEAAELYQKEGIPLIVLAGKKYGSGNSRDWAAKGPYLLGVKAVLAESYEKIHKDHLIGIGIAPLQFLPGENADSLGLSGRETFSLTFPEELFPGVTLNIKTSTGKVFGVIASFENEVEVTLYKHGGLLNFVARKFS
;
A
#
# COMPACT_ATOMS: atom_id res chain seq x y z
N MET A 1 -4.34 1.64 30.20
CA MET A 1 -3.82 1.28 31.55
C MET A 1 -4.05 2.47 32.47
N ASP A 2 -5.03 2.36 33.35
CA ASP A 2 -5.21 3.35 34.37
C ASP A 2 -4.18 3.08 35.47
N ALA A 3 -3.06 3.81 35.44
CA ALA A 3 -2.18 3.89 36.59
C ALA A 3 -2.87 4.76 37.63
N PRO A 4 -3.01 4.31 38.87
CA PRO A 4 -3.68 5.08 39.89
C PRO A 4 -2.81 6.28 40.30
N GLY A 5 -3.23 7.50 39.95
CA GLY A 5 -2.85 8.73 40.65
C GLY A 5 -1.59 9.48 40.26
N ALA A 6 -0.98 9.23 39.07
CA ALA A 6 0.08 10.09 38.56
C ALA A 6 -0.53 11.19 37.69
N GLY A 7 -0.58 12.44 38.14
CA GLY A 7 -0.85 13.61 37.33
C GLY A 7 0.21 13.75 36.23
N TYR A 8 -0.14 14.36 35.08
CA TYR A 8 0.80 14.59 34.00
C TYR A 8 2.05 15.33 34.52
N ALA A 9 3.23 14.86 34.15
CA ALA A 9 4.50 15.49 34.58
C ALA A 9 4.59 16.99 34.21
N PHE A 10 3.81 17.41 33.21
CA PHE A 10 3.70 18.77 32.67
C PHE A 10 2.29 19.36 32.79
N GLU A 11 1.52 18.97 33.80
CA GLU A 11 0.13 19.41 34.01
C GLU A 11 0.00 20.95 34.07
N TYR A 12 1.04 21.64 34.56
CA TYR A 12 1.09 23.11 34.64
C TYR A 12 1.08 23.80 33.25
N LEU A 13 1.26 23.07 32.16
CA LEU A 13 1.17 23.58 30.80
C LEU A 13 -0.25 23.48 30.22
N ILE A 14 -1.18 22.85 30.92
CA ILE A 14 -2.56 22.70 30.46
C ILE A 14 -3.28 24.05 30.56
N GLU A 15 -3.77 24.54 29.44
CA GLU A 15 -4.59 25.75 29.35
C GLU A 15 -5.94 25.45 28.69
N THR A 16 -6.92 26.31 28.96
CA THR A 16 -8.21 26.28 28.30
C THR A 16 -8.18 27.18 27.06
N LEU A 17 -8.64 26.66 25.93
CA LEU A 17 -8.71 27.41 24.69
C LEU A 17 -9.73 28.55 24.81
N ASN A 18 -9.37 29.75 24.35
CA ASN A 18 -10.26 30.91 24.39
C ASN A 18 -11.58 30.60 23.67
N ASP A 19 -12.71 31.03 24.24
CA ASP A 19 -14.06 30.84 23.72
C ASP A 19 -14.49 29.36 23.58
N SER A 20 -13.82 28.42 24.29
CA SER A 20 -14.11 26.98 24.26
C SER A 20 -13.92 26.36 25.64
N SER A 21 -14.57 25.21 25.87
CA SER A 21 -14.32 24.37 27.05
C SER A 21 -13.11 23.43 26.88
N HIS A 22 -12.54 23.36 25.69
CA HIS A 22 -11.43 22.45 25.39
C HIS A 22 -10.12 22.89 26.03
N LYS A 23 -9.33 21.93 26.46
CA LYS A 23 -8.00 22.10 27.02
C LYS A 23 -6.93 21.69 26.01
N PHE A 24 -5.71 22.23 26.18
CA PHE A 24 -4.54 21.86 25.37
C PHE A 24 -3.26 22.08 26.17
N PHE A 25 -2.18 21.44 25.80
CA PHE A 25 -0.85 21.71 26.33
C PHE A 25 -0.23 22.92 25.65
N ASN A 26 -0.05 24.02 26.35
CA ASN A 26 0.67 25.19 25.83
C ASN A 26 2.18 24.97 25.92
N VAL A 27 2.70 24.20 24.95
CA VAL A 27 4.12 23.79 24.90
C VAL A 27 5.07 24.99 24.68
N HIS A 28 4.59 26.08 24.08
CA HIS A 28 5.34 27.32 23.98
C HIS A 28 5.85 27.82 25.34
N ARG A 29 5.07 27.66 26.39
CA ARG A 29 5.47 28.06 27.78
C ARG A 29 6.63 27.21 28.33
N LEU A 30 6.87 26.02 27.80
CA LEU A 30 8.02 25.20 28.22
C LEU A 30 9.33 25.74 27.63
N GLY A 31 9.31 26.18 26.37
CA GLY A 31 10.53 26.49 25.64
C GLY A 31 10.73 27.96 25.28
N GLY A 32 9.67 28.79 25.22
CA GLY A 32 9.74 30.18 24.80
C GLY A 32 10.47 30.29 23.43
N THR A 33 11.53 31.09 23.39
CA THR A 33 12.34 31.33 22.17
C THR A 33 12.97 30.03 21.61
N LYS A 34 13.24 29.02 22.41
CA LYS A 34 13.70 27.70 21.90
C LYS A 34 12.60 27.00 21.10
N TYR A 35 11.34 27.11 21.57
CA TYR A 35 10.20 26.57 20.83
C TYR A 35 9.99 27.27 19.48
N ASP A 36 10.13 28.60 19.45
CA ASP A 36 9.87 29.39 18.25
C ASP A 36 10.79 29.03 17.08
N VAL A 37 11.99 28.54 17.36
CA VAL A 37 12.96 28.12 16.33
C VAL A 37 12.85 26.65 15.92
N LEU A 38 11.95 25.87 16.55
CA LEU A 38 11.75 24.48 16.19
C LEU A 38 10.98 24.36 14.86
N PRO A 39 11.37 23.41 13.99
CA PRO A 39 10.56 23.00 12.85
C PRO A 39 9.16 22.53 13.30
N TYR A 40 8.15 22.67 12.43
CA TYR A 40 6.76 22.31 12.79
C TYR A 40 6.60 20.84 13.12
N SER A 41 7.20 19.94 12.35
CA SER A 41 7.22 18.52 12.63
C SER A 41 7.81 18.21 14.02
N ILE A 42 8.83 18.93 14.42
CA ILE A 42 9.45 18.77 15.75
C ILE A 42 8.54 19.33 16.86
N ARG A 43 7.76 20.39 16.60
CA ARG A 43 6.76 20.89 17.56
C ARG A 43 5.68 19.86 17.84
N VAL A 44 5.22 19.10 16.81
CA VAL A 44 4.26 18.01 16.98
C VAL A 44 4.87 16.88 17.83
N LEU A 45 6.14 16.51 17.56
CA LEU A 45 6.84 15.53 18.40
C LEU A 45 6.95 16.00 19.85
N LEU A 46 7.27 17.28 20.08
CA LEU A 46 7.40 17.86 21.41
C LEU A 46 6.07 17.86 22.17
N GLU A 47 4.96 18.20 21.50
CA GLU A 47 3.63 18.13 22.10
C GLU A 47 3.30 16.68 22.52
N ALA A 48 3.50 15.73 21.62
CA ALA A 48 3.25 14.32 21.93
C ALA A 48 4.12 13.83 23.10
N ALA A 49 5.37 14.27 23.20
CA ALA A 49 6.27 13.92 24.30
C ALA A 49 5.82 14.54 25.63
N VAL A 50 5.41 15.80 25.64
CA VAL A 50 4.88 16.49 26.83
C VAL A 50 3.62 15.81 27.34
N ARG A 51 2.68 15.49 26.46
CA ARG A 51 1.40 14.87 26.77
C ARG A 51 1.53 13.44 27.30
N ASN A 52 2.51 12.68 26.81
CA ASN A 52 2.72 11.27 27.18
C ASN A 52 3.88 11.07 28.21
N CYS A 53 4.38 12.13 28.84
CA CYS A 53 5.48 12.03 29.80
C CYS A 53 5.01 11.38 31.11
N ASP A 54 5.28 10.08 31.24
CA ASP A 54 4.94 9.26 32.41
C ASP A 54 6.14 9.02 33.36
N GLY A 55 7.33 9.47 32.97
CA GLY A 55 8.57 9.28 33.71
C GLY A 55 9.19 7.88 33.58
N PHE A 56 8.55 6.99 32.82
CA PHE A 56 9.00 5.60 32.60
C PHE A 56 9.27 5.30 31.11
N LEU A 57 8.24 5.29 30.28
CA LEU A 57 8.37 5.10 28.83
C LEU A 57 8.77 6.41 28.12
N MET A 58 8.27 7.54 28.60
CA MET A 58 8.62 8.88 28.15
C MET A 58 9.16 9.65 29.35
N LYS A 59 10.44 9.95 29.38
CA LYS A 59 11.11 10.64 30.47
C LYS A 59 11.13 12.17 30.23
N LYS A 60 11.30 12.95 31.30
CA LYS A 60 11.48 14.41 31.18
C LYS A 60 12.70 14.77 30.33
N GLU A 61 13.74 13.95 30.38
CA GLU A 61 14.94 14.12 29.58
C GLU A 61 14.64 14.02 28.07
N ASP A 62 13.76 13.12 27.64
CA ASP A 62 13.35 12.96 26.24
C ASP A 62 12.65 14.23 25.74
N VAL A 63 11.75 14.80 26.56
CA VAL A 63 11.09 16.08 26.27
C VAL A 63 12.11 17.22 26.10
N MET A 64 13.11 17.27 26.99
CA MET A 64 14.16 18.31 26.91
C MET A 64 15.10 18.09 25.71
N ASN A 65 15.39 16.85 25.37
CA ASN A 65 16.16 16.52 24.16
C ASN A 65 15.43 16.98 22.87
N ILE A 66 14.12 16.82 22.80
CA ILE A 66 13.32 17.32 21.67
C ILE A 66 13.32 18.85 21.64
N LEU A 67 13.18 19.51 22.80
CA LEU A 67 13.23 20.98 22.89
C LEU A 67 14.61 21.53 22.47
N ASP A 68 15.68 20.81 22.75
CA ASP A 68 17.06 21.15 22.35
C ASP A 68 17.43 20.52 20.98
N TRP A 69 16.45 20.23 20.10
CA TRP A 69 16.58 19.55 18.82
C TRP A 69 17.79 20.02 18.01
N LYS A 70 18.05 21.30 17.91
CA LYS A 70 19.15 21.86 17.11
C LYS A 70 20.53 21.27 17.46
N THR A 71 20.73 20.89 18.70
CA THR A 71 22.02 20.34 19.20
C THR A 71 21.98 18.81 19.35
N LYS A 72 20.77 18.22 19.34
CA LYS A 72 20.55 16.81 19.64
C LYS A 72 20.18 15.96 18.42
N GLN A 73 19.81 16.58 17.28
CA GLN A 73 19.45 15.88 16.05
C GLN A 73 20.52 14.87 15.63
N ASN A 74 20.13 13.74 15.09
CA ASN A 74 20.95 12.60 14.68
C ASN A 74 21.75 11.87 15.78
N ASN A 75 21.69 12.34 17.02
CA ASN A 75 22.53 11.84 18.10
C ASN A 75 21.73 11.21 19.26
N VAL A 76 20.42 11.44 19.33
CA VAL A 76 19.60 11.00 20.45
C VAL A 76 18.37 10.30 19.94
N GLU A 77 18.03 9.17 20.51
CA GLU A 77 16.75 8.50 20.32
C GLU A 77 15.71 9.05 21.31
N VAL A 78 14.50 9.22 20.84
CA VAL A 78 13.36 9.62 21.64
C VAL A 78 12.17 8.70 21.36
N PRO A 79 11.40 8.35 22.38
CA PRO A 79 10.16 7.60 22.21
C PRO A 79 9.06 8.50 21.61
N PHE A 80 8.23 7.94 20.75
CA PHE A 80 7.09 8.65 20.15
C PHE A 80 5.81 7.84 20.27
N PHE A 81 4.75 8.48 20.77
CA PHE A 81 3.40 7.94 20.87
C PHE A 81 2.50 8.60 19.81
N PRO A 82 2.19 7.93 18.70
CA PRO A 82 1.23 8.46 17.72
C PRO A 82 -0.20 8.47 18.29
N ALA A 83 -1.04 9.36 17.76
CA ALA A 83 -2.44 9.47 18.18
C ALA A 83 -3.29 8.28 17.73
N ARG A 84 -2.94 7.65 16.62
CA ARG A 84 -3.66 6.51 16.03
C ARG A 84 -2.80 5.66 15.12
N VAL A 85 -3.35 4.51 14.74
CA VAL A 85 -2.73 3.53 13.84
C VAL A 85 -3.61 3.31 12.61
N LEU A 86 -2.99 3.21 11.42
CA LEU A 86 -3.66 2.84 10.19
C LEU A 86 -3.05 1.56 9.61
N LEU A 87 -3.87 0.54 9.45
CA LEU A 87 -3.51 -0.74 8.86
C LEU A 87 -4.11 -0.88 7.46
N GLN A 88 -3.39 -1.50 6.55
CA GLN A 88 -3.95 -2.07 5.33
C GLN A 88 -4.06 -3.59 5.48
N ASP A 89 -4.95 -4.23 4.70
CA ASP A 89 -5.31 -5.63 4.93
C ASP A 89 -4.14 -6.63 4.75
N PHE A 90 -3.22 -6.45 3.79
CA PHE A 90 -2.11 -7.39 3.59
C PHE A 90 -0.98 -7.28 4.62
N THR A 91 -0.77 -6.11 5.17
CA THR A 91 0.28 -5.85 6.16
C THR A 91 -0.27 -5.74 7.58
N GLY A 92 -1.57 -5.46 7.73
CA GLY A 92 -2.25 -5.46 9.02
C GLY A 92 -2.76 -6.82 9.47
N ILE A 93 -2.99 -7.77 8.53
CA ILE A 93 -3.47 -9.10 8.92
C ILE A 93 -2.52 -9.85 9.85
N PRO A 94 -1.18 -9.82 9.69
CA PRO A 94 -0.28 -10.45 10.67
C PRO A 94 -0.47 -9.89 12.06
N ALA A 95 -0.53 -8.56 12.21
CA ALA A 95 -0.71 -7.91 13.51
C ALA A 95 -2.02 -8.36 14.17
N MET A 96 -3.13 -8.36 13.42
CA MET A 96 -4.43 -8.80 13.95
C MET A 96 -4.44 -10.28 14.32
N VAL A 97 -3.74 -11.14 13.55
CA VAL A 97 -3.57 -12.57 13.86
C VAL A 97 -2.74 -12.75 15.12
N ASP A 98 -1.70 -11.96 15.30
CA ASP A 98 -0.85 -11.99 16.50
C ASP A 98 -1.63 -11.53 17.74
N PHE A 99 -2.48 -10.49 17.62
CA PHE A 99 -3.40 -10.10 18.71
C PHE A 99 -4.38 -11.21 19.07
N ALA A 100 -4.94 -11.93 18.07
CA ALA A 100 -5.82 -13.06 18.30
C ALA A 100 -5.10 -14.21 19.01
N ALA A 101 -3.89 -14.56 18.55
CA ALA A 101 -3.06 -15.59 19.17
C ALA A 101 -2.57 -15.19 20.58
N MET A 102 -2.26 -13.91 20.80
CA MET A 102 -1.90 -13.38 22.12
C MET A 102 -3.03 -13.56 23.14
N ARG A 103 -4.31 -13.41 22.74
CA ARG A 103 -5.45 -13.72 23.60
C ARG A 103 -5.42 -15.16 24.10
N GLU A 104 -5.11 -16.11 23.21
CA GLU A 104 -4.98 -17.52 23.61
C GLU A 104 -3.78 -17.73 24.53
N ALA A 105 -2.64 -17.13 24.20
CA ALA A 105 -1.44 -17.21 25.03
C ALA A 105 -1.66 -16.64 26.44
N VAL A 106 -2.29 -15.46 26.55
CA VAL A 106 -2.65 -14.84 27.84
C VAL A 106 -3.60 -15.76 28.63
N LYS A 107 -4.63 -16.33 27.98
CA LYS A 107 -5.51 -17.31 28.62
C LYS A 107 -4.76 -18.55 29.10
N ALA A 108 -3.84 -19.08 28.29
CA ALA A 108 -3.02 -20.24 28.64
C ALA A 108 -2.11 -19.97 29.86
N LEU A 109 -1.63 -18.73 30.01
CA LEU A 109 -0.86 -18.27 31.17
C LEU A 109 -1.74 -17.97 32.39
N GLY A 110 -3.08 -18.04 32.29
CA GLY A 110 -4.04 -17.78 33.36
C GLY A 110 -4.47 -16.32 33.48
N GLY A 111 -4.17 -15.47 32.49
CA GLY A 111 -4.63 -14.09 32.41
C GLY A 111 -5.99 -13.97 31.71
N ASP A 112 -6.48 -12.74 31.62
CA ASP A 112 -7.75 -12.40 31.01
C ASP A 112 -7.56 -11.99 29.55
N PRO A 113 -8.04 -12.78 28.55
CA PRO A 113 -7.89 -12.47 27.14
C PRO A 113 -8.63 -11.18 26.73
N GLU A 114 -9.66 -10.74 27.46
CA GLU A 114 -10.39 -9.51 27.16
C GLU A 114 -9.59 -8.24 27.44
N LYS A 115 -8.46 -8.34 28.14
CA LYS A 115 -7.54 -7.21 28.33
C LYS A 115 -6.67 -6.92 27.11
N VAL A 116 -6.58 -7.86 26.18
CA VAL A 116 -5.78 -7.70 24.94
C VAL A 116 -6.60 -6.92 23.91
N HIS A 117 -6.36 -5.61 23.84
CA HIS A 117 -6.94 -4.68 22.88
C HIS A 117 -5.91 -3.66 22.43
N PRO A 118 -6.06 -3.03 21.25
CA PRO A 118 -5.31 -1.82 20.93
C PRO A 118 -5.51 -0.70 21.93
N ALA A 119 -4.41 -0.11 22.38
CA ALA A 119 -4.39 1.01 23.32
C ALA A 119 -4.82 2.34 22.67
N CYS A 120 -4.71 2.45 21.34
CA CYS A 120 -5.09 3.64 20.58
C CYS A 120 -6.07 3.29 19.46
N PRO A 121 -6.79 4.27 18.88
CA PRO A 121 -7.62 4.06 17.70
C PRO A 121 -6.83 3.40 16.59
N THR A 122 -7.35 2.32 16.04
CA THR A 122 -6.74 1.51 15.00
C THR A 122 -7.74 1.28 13.87
N ASP A 123 -7.47 1.86 12.70
CA ASP A 123 -8.29 1.73 11.51
C ASP A 123 -7.63 0.72 10.56
N LEU A 124 -8.38 -0.27 10.08
CA LEU A 124 -7.92 -1.26 9.10
C LEU A 124 -8.73 -1.12 7.82
N THR A 125 -8.07 -0.81 6.70
CA THR A 125 -8.72 -0.71 5.39
C THR A 125 -8.42 -1.93 4.54
N VAL A 126 -9.48 -2.55 3.99
CA VAL A 126 -9.35 -3.69 3.07
C VAL A 126 -9.30 -3.16 1.64
N ASP A 127 -8.09 -2.97 1.11
CA ASP A 127 -7.85 -2.34 -0.19
C ASP A 127 -6.84 -3.08 -1.09
N HIS A 128 -6.16 -4.11 -0.59
CA HIS A 128 -5.17 -4.91 -1.32
C HIS A 128 -5.67 -6.30 -1.72
N SER A 129 -6.84 -6.73 -1.23
CA SER A 129 -7.44 -8.03 -1.55
C SER A 129 -8.00 -8.11 -2.96
N LEU A 130 -8.33 -6.95 -3.55
CA LEU A 130 -8.87 -6.86 -4.90
C LEU A 130 -7.86 -7.35 -5.95
N GLN A 131 -8.30 -8.29 -6.79
CA GLN A 131 -7.62 -8.68 -8.02
C GLN A 131 -8.50 -8.36 -9.22
N ILE A 132 -7.88 -7.97 -10.33
CA ILE A 132 -8.60 -7.66 -11.56
C ILE A 132 -8.76 -8.96 -12.36
N ASP A 133 -9.79 -9.73 -12.04
CA ASP A 133 -10.12 -10.97 -12.76
C ASP A 133 -10.92 -10.66 -14.04
N PHE A 134 -11.78 -9.65 -14.00
CA PHE A 134 -12.63 -9.22 -15.11
C PHE A 134 -12.30 -7.79 -15.52
N ASN A 135 -12.19 -7.60 -16.84
CA ASN A 135 -12.22 -6.30 -17.50
C ASN A 135 -13.00 -6.46 -18.82
N LYS A 136 -13.15 -5.41 -19.62
CA LYS A 136 -13.95 -5.41 -20.86
C LYS A 136 -13.62 -6.56 -21.82
N TRP A 137 -12.38 -7.04 -21.83
CA TRP A 137 -11.85 -8.01 -22.79
C TRP A 137 -12.10 -9.48 -22.43
N TYR A 138 -12.52 -9.79 -21.20
CA TYR A 138 -12.78 -11.16 -20.74
C TYR A 138 -14.23 -11.62 -20.93
N PHE A 139 -15.09 -10.85 -21.59
CA PHE A 139 -16.48 -11.25 -21.90
C PHE A 139 -16.62 -12.24 -23.04
N THR A 140 -15.54 -12.61 -23.73
CA THR A 140 -15.56 -13.65 -24.77
C THR A 140 -15.25 -15.03 -24.18
N THR A 141 -16.30 -15.77 -23.93
CA THR A 141 -16.57 -17.25 -24.04
C THR A 141 -15.56 -18.28 -23.51
N ASP A 142 -14.27 -18.03 -23.28
CA ASP A 142 -13.31 -19.12 -23.05
C ASP A 142 -12.90 -19.37 -21.58
N ILE A 143 -13.14 -18.43 -20.66
CA ILE A 143 -12.80 -18.61 -19.24
C ILE A 143 -13.88 -19.37 -18.47
N TYR A 144 -15.12 -19.37 -18.94
CA TYR A 144 -16.23 -20.07 -18.31
C TYR A 144 -16.19 -21.59 -18.46
N LYS A 145 -15.33 -22.14 -19.31
CA LYS A 145 -15.23 -23.61 -19.48
C LYS A 145 -14.39 -24.30 -18.41
N ASP A 146 -13.53 -23.55 -17.68
CA ASP A 146 -12.52 -24.18 -16.80
C ASP A 146 -12.48 -23.72 -15.34
N SER A 147 -13.33 -22.77 -14.90
CA SER A 147 -13.32 -22.31 -13.51
C SER A 147 -14.67 -22.51 -12.81
N HIS A 148 -14.71 -23.30 -11.77
CA HIS A 148 -15.76 -23.45 -10.73
C HIS A 148 -17.26 -23.38 -11.10
N ALA A 149 -17.63 -23.11 -12.33
CA ALA A 149 -19.01 -23.22 -12.83
C ALA A 149 -19.54 -24.66 -12.84
N SER A 150 -18.67 -25.66 -12.66
CA SER A 150 -19.09 -27.08 -12.63
C SER A 150 -19.87 -27.47 -11.37
N HIS A 151 -19.81 -26.67 -10.28
CA HIS A 151 -20.53 -27.02 -9.05
C HIS A 151 -21.81 -26.23 -8.79
N VAL A 152 -21.99 -25.06 -9.42
CA VAL A 152 -23.21 -24.27 -9.24
C VAL A 152 -24.19 -24.42 -10.41
N THR A 153 -23.67 -24.60 -11.65
CA THR A 153 -24.53 -24.77 -12.83
C THR A 153 -25.03 -26.19 -13.02
N SER A 154 -24.34 -27.20 -12.52
CA SER A 154 -24.83 -28.60 -12.62
C SER A 154 -26.09 -28.83 -11.77
N ARG A 155 -26.16 -28.25 -10.56
CA ARG A 155 -27.37 -28.40 -9.72
C ARG A 155 -28.57 -27.62 -10.25
N SER A 156 -28.34 -26.48 -10.90
CA SER A 156 -29.42 -25.66 -11.48
C SER A 156 -29.94 -26.25 -12.79
N LEU A 157 -29.08 -26.90 -13.57
CA LEU A 157 -29.50 -27.62 -14.80
C LEU A 157 -30.16 -28.99 -14.49
N GLU A 158 -29.68 -29.72 -13.49
CA GLU A 158 -30.30 -30.98 -13.09
C GLU A 158 -31.72 -30.77 -12.53
N VAL A 159 -31.97 -29.68 -11.82
CA VAL A 159 -33.31 -29.33 -11.34
C VAL A 159 -34.24 -28.87 -12.48
N ALA A 160 -33.70 -28.27 -13.54
CA ALA A 160 -34.46 -27.86 -14.72
C ALA A 160 -34.78 -29.02 -15.66
N ILE A 161 -33.93 -30.06 -15.70
CA ILE A 161 -34.14 -31.25 -16.52
C ILE A 161 -35.10 -32.26 -15.84
N GLN A 162 -35.20 -32.27 -14.49
CA GLN A 162 -36.14 -33.15 -13.77
C GLN A 162 -37.61 -32.68 -13.78
N ASN A 163 -37.90 -31.46 -14.22
CA ASN A 163 -39.24 -30.87 -14.24
C ASN A 163 -39.82 -30.62 -15.63
N ALA A 164 -39.23 -31.19 -16.68
CA ALA A 164 -39.84 -31.15 -18.02
C ALA A 164 -40.69 -32.39 -18.30
N PRO A 165 -41.96 -32.28 -18.75
CA PRO A 165 -42.77 -33.42 -19.07
C PRO A 165 -42.28 -34.12 -20.35
N ASN A 166 -42.17 -35.40 -20.27
CA ASN A 166 -41.71 -36.34 -21.28
C ASN A 166 -42.71 -36.44 -22.45
N PRO A 167 -42.38 -36.14 -23.70
CA PRO A 167 -43.20 -36.59 -24.84
C PRO A 167 -42.53 -37.77 -25.54
N GLY A 168 -43.33 -38.80 -25.68
CA GLY A 168 -43.03 -40.14 -26.20
C GLY A 168 -42.34 -40.18 -27.57
N GLY A 169 -41.81 -41.36 -27.81
CA GLY A 169 -40.86 -41.74 -28.83
C GLY A 169 -41.29 -41.55 -30.30
N GLY A 170 -40.30 -41.53 -31.17
CA GLY A 170 -40.40 -41.56 -32.61
C GLY A 170 -39.12 -41.17 -33.29
N ASP A 171 -38.46 -42.16 -33.84
CA ASP A 171 -37.47 -42.19 -34.93
C ASP A 171 -36.46 -41.08 -35.23
N LEU A 172 -35.21 -41.45 -35.05
CA LEU A 172 -34.01 -40.88 -35.66
C LEU A 172 -33.88 -41.35 -37.13
N GLN A 173 -33.91 -40.38 -38.07
CA GLN A 173 -33.04 -40.32 -39.24
C GLN A 173 -33.46 -39.15 -40.17
N LYS A 174 -32.68 -38.11 -40.29
CA LYS A 174 -32.21 -37.42 -41.49
C LYS A 174 -31.58 -36.07 -41.16
N ALA A 175 -30.30 -35.97 -41.42
CA ALA A 175 -29.54 -34.74 -41.40
C ALA A 175 -29.98 -33.77 -42.51
N GLY A 176 -30.25 -32.53 -42.17
CA GLY A 176 -30.53 -31.46 -43.12
C GLY A 176 -30.16 -30.13 -42.49
N LYS A 177 -29.37 -29.38 -43.27
CA LYS A 177 -28.85 -28.04 -42.92
C LYS A 177 -29.89 -27.11 -42.34
N LEU A 178 -29.61 -26.50 -41.18
CA LEU A 178 -30.39 -25.41 -40.61
C LEU A 178 -29.62 -24.08 -40.73
N SER A 179 -30.24 -23.17 -41.49
CA SER A 179 -29.89 -21.77 -41.58
C SER A 179 -30.30 -20.97 -40.30
N PRO A 180 -29.68 -19.83 -39.99
CA PRO A 180 -29.88 -19.16 -38.71
C PRO A 180 -31.23 -18.47 -38.60
N LEU A 181 -31.97 -18.79 -37.57
CA LEU A 181 -33.24 -18.16 -37.18
C LEU A 181 -32.95 -16.76 -36.60
N LYS A 182 -33.50 -15.73 -37.24
CA LYS A 182 -33.60 -14.36 -36.72
C LYS A 182 -34.62 -14.35 -35.58
N VAL A 183 -34.17 -14.10 -34.39
CA VAL A 183 -35.07 -13.81 -33.25
C VAL A 183 -35.37 -12.31 -33.21
N GLN A 184 -36.60 -11.92 -33.48
CA GLN A 184 -37.10 -10.56 -33.20
C GLN A 184 -37.49 -10.45 -31.73
N PRO A 185 -37.19 -9.34 -31.04
CA PRO A 185 -37.60 -9.13 -29.66
C PRO A 185 -39.11 -8.86 -29.56
N LYS A 186 -39.84 -9.73 -28.88
CA LYS A 186 -41.21 -9.46 -28.48
C LYS A 186 -41.21 -8.45 -27.32
N LYS A 187 -41.86 -7.30 -27.54
CA LYS A 187 -42.21 -6.32 -26.49
C LYS A 187 -43.17 -6.96 -25.50
N LEU A 188 -42.75 -7.02 -24.23
CA LEU A 188 -43.63 -7.28 -23.10
C LEU A 188 -44.37 -5.97 -22.72
N PRO A 189 -45.65 -5.99 -22.40
CA PRO A 189 -46.42 -4.77 -22.07
C PRO A 189 -46.10 -4.30 -20.65
N CYS A 190 -45.66 -3.04 -20.52
CA CYS A 190 -45.61 -2.35 -19.24
C CYS A 190 -47.01 -2.18 -18.67
N ARG A 191 -47.31 -2.82 -17.57
CA ARG A 191 -48.45 -2.46 -16.69
C ARG A 191 -47.92 -1.62 -15.53
N GLY A 192 -48.49 -0.44 -15.34
CA GLY A 192 -48.38 0.34 -14.13
C GLY A 192 -47.72 1.70 -14.30
N GLN A 193 -48.28 2.59 -15.15
CA GLN A 193 -48.12 4.05 -14.94
C GLN A 193 -49.01 4.42 -13.77
N THR A 194 -48.41 4.63 -12.60
CA THR A 194 -49.07 5.45 -11.56
C THR A 194 -48.40 6.81 -11.63
N THR A 195 -49.10 7.72 -12.21
CA THR A 195 -48.72 9.12 -12.37
C THR A 195 -48.56 9.79 -11.00
N CYS A 196 -47.41 10.28 -10.68
CA CYS A 196 -47.18 11.31 -9.67
C CYS A 196 -47.70 12.67 -10.20
N ARG A 197 -49.06 12.79 -10.32
CA ARG A 197 -49.76 14.03 -10.56
C ARG A 197 -50.70 14.30 -9.38
N GLY A 198 -50.23 14.30 -8.16
CA GLY A 198 -51.10 14.49 -7.02
C GLY A 198 -50.50 15.32 -5.88
N ALA A 199 -49.30 15.84 -6.05
CA ALA A 199 -48.59 16.59 -5.00
C ALA A 199 -48.27 18.05 -5.34
N CYS A 200 -48.64 18.55 -6.52
CA CYS A 200 -48.41 19.96 -6.90
C CYS A 200 -49.67 20.83 -6.91
N ASP A 201 -50.88 20.26 -6.77
CA ASP A 201 -52.12 21.03 -6.89
C ASP A 201 -52.76 21.49 -5.57
N SER A 202 -52.10 21.32 -4.42
CA SER A 202 -52.63 21.75 -3.13
C SER A 202 -51.98 23.00 -2.51
N ALA A 203 -51.12 23.69 -3.27
CA ALA A 203 -50.39 24.88 -2.78
C ALA A 203 -50.84 26.21 -3.45
N VAL A 204 -51.97 26.23 -4.16
CA VAL A 204 -52.57 27.48 -4.72
C VAL A 204 -54.03 27.57 -4.32
N LEU A 205 -54.34 27.99 -3.08
CA LEU A 205 -55.54 28.67 -2.67
C LEU A 205 -55.37 29.18 -1.22
N GLY A 206 -54.81 30.37 -1.11
CA GLY A 206 -54.79 31.19 0.09
C GLY A 206 -54.77 32.65 -0.33
N ARG A 207 -55.96 33.20 -0.62
CA ARG A 207 -56.13 34.63 -0.94
C ARG A 207 -56.07 35.48 0.33
N ASN A 208 -55.44 36.64 0.12
CA ASN A 208 -55.62 37.93 0.79
C ASN A 208 -54.54 38.34 1.79
N SER A 209 -53.61 39.19 1.29
CA SER A 209 -53.48 40.57 1.82
C SER A 209 -52.46 41.32 0.96
N GLY A 210 -52.87 42.50 0.49
CA GLY A 210 -52.13 43.28 -0.47
C GLY A 210 -50.77 43.78 -0.02
N LYS A 211 -49.80 43.58 -0.88
CA LYS A 211 -48.61 44.40 -1.06
C LYS A 211 -48.16 44.29 -2.53
N SER A 212 -47.69 45.42 -3.07
CA SER A 212 -47.32 45.62 -4.45
C SER A 212 -46.17 44.72 -4.96
N PRO A 213 -46.09 44.45 -6.29
CA PRO A 213 -45.15 43.53 -6.89
C PRO A 213 -43.85 44.25 -7.27
N SER A 214 -42.96 44.48 -6.32
CA SER A 214 -41.60 45.01 -6.62
C SER A 214 -40.50 44.62 -5.65
N GLN A 215 -40.57 43.44 -5.02
CA GLN A 215 -39.49 42.82 -4.27
C GLN A 215 -39.76 41.34 -4.13
N ILE A 216 -39.54 40.57 -5.20
CA ILE A 216 -39.34 39.13 -5.13
C ILE A 216 -37.91 38.92 -5.62
N GLU A 217 -37.00 38.82 -4.67
CA GLU A 217 -35.70 38.24 -4.92
C GLU A 217 -35.88 36.79 -5.38
N ASN A 218 -35.42 36.49 -6.60
CA ASN A 218 -35.30 35.15 -7.14
C ASN A 218 -34.26 34.34 -6.31
N THR A 219 -34.71 33.76 -5.21
CA THR A 219 -33.98 32.67 -4.59
C THR A 219 -34.43 31.40 -5.31
N PRO A 220 -33.53 30.68 -6.00
CA PRO A 220 -33.90 29.39 -6.57
C PRO A 220 -34.20 28.45 -5.40
N ILE A 221 -35.43 27.95 -5.33
CA ILE A 221 -35.77 26.81 -4.48
C ILE A 221 -34.99 25.61 -5.05
N LEU A 222 -33.79 25.38 -4.57
CA LEU A 222 -33.08 24.13 -4.76
C LEU A 222 -33.90 23.03 -4.09
N CYS A 223 -34.64 22.28 -4.87
CA CYS A 223 -35.10 20.95 -4.47
C CYS A 223 -33.89 20.19 -3.99
N PRO A 224 -33.89 19.53 -2.82
CA PRO A 224 -32.83 18.64 -2.45
C PRO A 224 -32.83 17.50 -3.47
N PHE A 225 -31.94 17.59 -4.45
CA PHE A 225 -31.59 16.44 -5.28
C PHE A 225 -31.05 15.36 -4.35
N HIS A 226 -31.85 14.37 -4.01
CA HIS A 226 -31.32 13.08 -3.58
C HIS A 226 -30.46 12.57 -4.74
N LEU A 227 -29.14 12.67 -4.58
CA LEU A 227 -28.19 12.05 -5.50
C LEU A 227 -28.56 10.57 -5.58
N GLN A 228 -29.11 10.16 -6.72
CA GLN A 228 -29.31 8.73 -6.98
C GLN A 228 -27.94 8.07 -6.99
N PRO A 229 -27.71 7.00 -6.23
CA PRO A 229 -26.44 6.31 -6.25
C PRO A 229 -26.15 5.86 -7.69
N VAL A 230 -24.97 6.25 -8.21
CA VAL A 230 -24.50 5.77 -9.52
C VAL A 230 -24.42 4.24 -9.45
N PRO A 231 -25.08 3.49 -10.35
CA PRO A 231 -25.00 2.04 -10.34
C PRO A 231 -23.55 1.59 -10.49
N GLU A 232 -23.12 0.66 -9.65
CA GLU A 232 -21.77 0.10 -9.78
C GLU A 232 -21.64 -0.66 -11.09
N PRO A 233 -20.54 -0.46 -11.85
CA PRO A 233 -20.31 -1.18 -13.10
C PRO A 233 -20.33 -2.70 -12.90
N GLU A 234 -20.85 -3.45 -13.87
CA GLU A 234 -20.95 -4.91 -13.79
C GLU A 234 -19.59 -5.58 -13.55
N THR A 235 -18.52 -5.01 -14.11
CA THR A 235 -17.13 -5.46 -13.91
C THR A 235 -16.72 -5.37 -12.46
N VAL A 236 -17.07 -4.26 -11.77
CA VAL A 236 -16.80 -4.08 -10.33
C VAL A 236 -17.53 -5.14 -9.53
N LEU A 237 -18.81 -5.35 -9.80
CA LEU A 237 -19.61 -6.34 -9.07
C LEU A 237 -19.06 -7.75 -9.23
N LYS A 238 -18.61 -8.14 -10.42
CA LYS A 238 -17.97 -9.44 -10.68
C LYS A 238 -16.62 -9.58 -9.98
N ASN A 239 -15.77 -8.56 -10.06
CA ASN A 239 -14.48 -8.58 -9.37
C ASN A 239 -14.67 -8.65 -7.86
N GLN A 240 -15.62 -7.91 -7.29
CA GLN A 240 -15.96 -8.00 -5.86
C GLN A 240 -16.48 -9.39 -5.48
N GLU A 241 -17.29 -10.03 -6.32
CA GLU A 241 -17.77 -11.39 -6.05
C GLU A 241 -16.61 -12.38 -5.92
N VAL A 242 -15.66 -12.33 -6.85
CA VAL A 242 -14.45 -13.16 -6.78
C VAL A 242 -13.58 -12.79 -5.59
N GLU A 243 -13.43 -11.49 -5.29
CA GLU A 243 -12.69 -10.99 -4.13
C GLU A 243 -13.25 -11.57 -2.83
N PHE A 244 -14.56 -11.44 -2.60
CA PHE A 244 -15.22 -11.98 -1.41
C PHE A 244 -15.14 -13.51 -1.32
N GLY A 245 -15.28 -14.21 -2.45
CA GLY A 245 -15.12 -15.66 -2.51
C GLY A 245 -13.70 -16.11 -2.15
N ARG A 246 -12.70 -15.52 -2.82
CA ARG A 246 -11.28 -15.85 -2.67
C ARG A 246 -10.73 -15.53 -1.28
N ASN A 247 -11.17 -14.42 -0.69
CA ASN A 247 -10.65 -13.92 0.58
C ASN A 247 -11.62 -14.12 1.76
N ARG A 248 -12.63 -14.97 1.61
CA ARG A 248 -13.69 -15.14 2.58
C ARG A 248 -13.19 -15.36 4.01
N GLU A 249 -12.21 -16.24 4.20
CA GLU A 249 -11.63 -16.54 5.51
C GLU A 249 -11.00 -15.29 6.16
N ARG A 250 -10.24 -14.50 5.38
CA ARG A 250 -9.65 -13.26 5.84
C ARG A 250 -10.70 -12.22 6.22
N LEU A 251 -11.71 -12.06 5.37
CA LEU A 251 -12.80 -11.09 5.60
C LEU A 251 -13.63 -11.46 6.83
N GLN A 252 -13.90 -12.75 7.05
CA GLN A 252 -14.55 -13.24 8.26
C GLN A 252 -13.70 -12.95 9.52
N PHE A 253 -12.38 -13.13 9.43
CA PHE A 253 -11.45 -12.81 10.50
C PHE A 253 -11.43 -11.32 10.82
N PHE A 254 -11.38 -10.45 9.80
CA PHE A 254 -11.46 -9.00 10.01
C PHE A 254 -12.79 -8.56 10.62
N LYS A 255 -13.90 -9.16 10.16
CA LYS A 255 -15.22 -8.87 10.73
C LYS A 255 -15.34 -9.32 12.19
N TRP A 256 -14.75 -10.47 12.53
CA TRP A 256 -14.60 -10.90 13.91
C TRP A 256 -13.74 -9.90 14.71
N SER A 257 -12.59 -9.50 14.17
CA SER A 257 -11.68 -8.56 14.83
C SER A 257 -12.34 -7.22 15.17
N SER A 258 -13.14 -6.67 14.25
CA SER A 258 -13.86 -5.40 14.48
C SER A 258 -14.94 -5.49 15.59
N ARG A 259 -15.46 -6.68 15.88
CA ARG A 259 -16.44 -6.91 16.95
C ARG A 259 -15.79 -7.15 18.29
N VAL A 260 -14.65 -7.84 18.29
CA VAL A 260 -14.04 -8.38 19.50
C VAL A 260 -12.99 -7.45 20.09
N PHE A 261 -12.24 -6.72 19.26
CA PHE A 261 -11.25 -5.76 19.73
C PHE A 261 -11.87 -4.37 19.88
N LYS A 262 -11.76 -3.77 21.06
CA LYS A 262 -12.04 -2.35 21.26
C LYS A 262 -11.01 -1.52 20.47
N ASN A 263 -11.39 -0.32 20.09
CA ASN A 263 -10.56 0.61 19.31
C ASN A 263 -10.13 0.10 17.91
N VAL A 264 -10.77 -0.94 17.37
CA VAL A 264 -10.52 -1.42 15.99
C VAL A 264 -11.73 -1.13 15.11
N ALA A 265 -11.53 -0.36 14.05
CA ALA A 265 -12.50 -0.16 12.99
C ALA A 265 -11.98 -0.85 11.70
N VAL A 266 -12.87 -1.55 11.01
CA VAL A 266 -12.53 -2.19 9.72
C VAL A 266 -13.36 -1.55 8.61
N ILE A 267 -12.66 -0.96 7.65
CA ILE A 267 -13.25 -0.39 6.43
C ILE A 267 -13.34 -1.52 5.39
N PRO A 268 -14.56 -1.87 4.93
CA PRO A 268 -14.79 -3.05 4.11
C PRO A 268 -14.18 -2.98 2.70
N PRO A 269 -14.01 -4.13 2.01
CA PRO A 269 -13.60 -4.16 0.61
C PRO A 269 -14.55 -3.37 -0.30
N GLY A 270 -13.98 -2.76 -1.35
CA GLY A 270 -14.72 -1.98 -2.33
C GLY A 270 -15.06 -0.55 -1.89
N THR A 271 -14.58 -0.10 -0.73
CA THR A 271 -14.77 1.28 -0.24
C THR A 271 -13.78 2.24 -0.90
N GLY A 272 -12.51 1.87 -0.97
CA GLY A 272 -11.46 2.68 -1.55
C GLY A 272 -10.07 2.30 -1.03
N MET A 273 -9.08 3.11 -1.38
CA MET A 273 -7.70 2.92 -0.96
C MET A 273 -7.47 3.55 0.42
N ALA A 274 -6.70 2.85 1.28
CA ALA A 274 -6.45 3.25 2.68
C ALA A 274 -6.05 4.71 2.85
N HIS A 275 -5.10 5.20 2.04
CA HIS A 275 -4.57 6.57 2.20
C HIS A 275 -5.57 7.64 1.74
N GLN A 276 -6.38 7.37 0.71
CA GLN A 276 -7.43 8.28 0.29
C GLN A 276 -8.58 8.31 1.28
N ILE A 277 -9.02 7.15 1.75
CA ILE A 277 -10.01 7.04 2.83
C ILE A 277 -9.51 7.75 4.09
N ASN A 278 -8.21 7.61 4.41
CA ASN A 278 -7.61 8.34 5.52
C ASN A 278 -7.72 9.85 5.34
N LEU A 279 -7.35 10.40 4.17
CA LEU A 279 -7.45 11.83 3.89
C LEU A 279 -8.88 12.36 3.96
N GLU A 280 -9.82 11.65 3.36
CA GLU A 280 -11.20 12.11 3.19
C GLU A 280 -12.05 11.94 4.46
N TYR A 281 -11.79 10.90 5.28
CA TYR A 281 -12.72 10.47 6.32
C TYR A 281 -12.10 10.19 7.69
N LEU A 282 -10.85 9.71 7.78
CA LEU A 282 -10.26 9.27 9.05
C LEU A 282 -9.37 10.34 9.70
N SER A 283 -8.74 11.20 8.89
CA SER A 283 -7.84 12.26 9.36
C SER A 283 -8.60 13.34 10.09
N ARG A 284 -8.04 13.82 11.20
CA ARG A 284 -8.68 14.80 12.07
C ARG A 284 -7.95 16.13 12.14
N VAL A 285 -6.67 16.20 11.75
CA VAL A 285 -5.72 17.33 11.88
C VAL A 285 -5.49 17.72 13.34
N VAL A 286 -6.56 17.92 14.11
CA VAL A 286 -6.54 18.09 15.57
C VAL A 286 -7.42 17.02 16.19
N PHE A 287 -6.84 16.24 17.07
CA PHE A 287 -7.50 15.19 17.83
C PHE A 287 -8.17 15.80 19.07
N GLU A 288 -9.29 15.18 19.46
CA GLU A 288 -10.00 15.52 20.71
C GLU A 288 -10.23 14.24 21.51
N GLU A 289 -9.66 14.18 22.70
CA GLU A 289 -9.88 13.08 23.63
C GLU A 289 -10.11 13.64 25.04
N LYS A 290 -11.23 13.25 25.68
CA LYS A 290 -11.56 13.69 27.04
C LYS A 290 -11.46 15.22 27.24
N ASN A 291 -11.91 16.00 26.25
CA ASN A 291 -11.86 17.47 26.22
C ASN A 291 -10.44 18.06 26.10
N LEU A 292 -9.43 17.24 25.74
CA LEU A 292 -8.07 17.66 25.45
C LEU A 292 -7.84 17.67 23.94
N LEU A 293 -7.37 18.80 23.40
CA LEU A 293 -6.99 18.96 22.00
C LEU A 293 -5.48 18.74 21.84
N PHE A 294 -5.11 18.01 20.80
CA PHE A 294 -3.71 17.79 20.42
C PHE A 294 -3.58 17.51 18.90
N PRO A 295 -2.41 17.70 18.30
CA PRO A 295 -2.21 17.41 16.87
C PRO A 295 -2.45 15.94 16.55
N ASP A 296 -3.14 15.66 15.43
CA ASP A 296 -3.25 14.30 14.90
C ASP A 296 -1.86 13.81 14.46
N SER A 297 -1.59 12.55 14.74
CA SER A 297 -0.40 11.85 14.27
C SER A 297 -0.70 10.37 14.06
N VAL A 298 -0.12 9.78 13.01
CA VAL A 298 -0.46 8.42 12.60
C VAL A 298 0.76 7.63 12.16
N ILE A 299 0.85 6.40 12.62
CA ILE A 299 1.75 5.41 12.00
C ILE A 299 0.92 4.28 11.40
N GLY A 300 1.54 3.48 10.55
CA GLY A 300 0.87 2.31 10.01
C GLY A 300 1.76 1.45 9.14
N THR A 301 1.17 0.37 8.65
CA THR A 301 1.89 -0.72 7.99
C THR A 301 2.19 -0.49 6.51
N ASP A 302 1.92 0.70 5.98
CA ASP A 302 2.27 1.09 4.62
C ASP A 302 3.19 2.31 4.58
N SER A 303 4.19 2.27 3.69
CA SER A 303 5.16 3.37 3.53
C SER A 303 4.52 4.68 3.06
N HIS A 304 3.33 4.64 2.44
CA HIS A 304 2.63 5.80 1.90
C HIS A 304 1.63 6.46 2.89
N ILE A 305 1.66 6.08 4.16
CA ILE A 305 1.04 6.86 5.26
C ILE A 305 1.48 8.32 5.23
N THR A 306 2.70 8.58 4.76
CA THR A 306 3.24 9.93 4.55
C THR A 306 2.34 10.84 3.72
N MET A 307 1.40 10.32 2.95
CA MET A 307 0.42 11.13 2.22
C MET A 307 -0.33 12.12 3.12
N VAL A 308 -0.64 11.73 4.34
CA VAL A 308 -1.36 12.56 5.31
C VAL A 308 -0.58 13.81 5.73
N ASN A 309 0.75 13.83 5.54
CA ASN A 309 1.58 14.98 5.85
C ASN A 309 1.23 16.22 5.00
N GLY A 310 0.60 16.01 3.83
CA GLY A 310 0.05 17.09 3.00
C GLY A 310 -1.09 17.87 3.65
N LEU A 311 -1.77 17.27 4.66
CA LEU A 311 -2.77 17.92 5.52
C LEU A 311 -2.19 18.57 6.78
N GLY A 312 -0.88 18.47 7.00
CA GLY A 312 -0.24 18.91 8.22
C GLY A 312 -0.37 17.95 9.39
N ILE A 313 -0.59 16.66 9.12
CA ILE A 313 -0.62 15.57 10.10
C ILE A 313 0.72 14.84 10.07
N LEU A 314 1.32 14.63 11.23
CA LEU A 314 2.57 13.91 11.33
C LEU A 314 2.34 12.40 11.10
N GLY A 315 2.87 11.84 10.02
CA GLY A 315 2.64 10.44 9.72
C GLY A 315 3.72 9.78 8.87
N TRP A 316 4.09 8.54 9.23
CA TRP A 316 5.01 7.72 8.44
C TRP A 316 4.74 6.24 8.57
N GLY A 317 5.25 5.47 7.60
CA GLY A 317 5.15 4.01 7.57
C GLY A 317 6.18 3.34 8.46
N VAL A 318 5.72 2.37 9.23
CA VAL A 318 6.54 1.49 10.08
C VAL A 318 6.24 0.03 9.74
N GLY A 319 6.90 -0.91 10.38
CA GLY A 319 6.61 -2.33 10.22
C GLY A 319 5.44 -2.81 11.09
N GLY A 320 5.07 -4.09 10.88
CA GLY A 320 4.01 -4.72 11.67
C GLY A 320 4.33 -4.76 13.15
N ILE A 321 5.57 -5.06 13.50
CA ILE A 321 6.01 -5.20 14.91
C ILE A 321 5.98 -3.85 15.64
N GLU A 322 6.43 -2.75 15.01
CA GLU A 322 6.33 -1.41 15.62
C GLU A 322 4.87 -0.97 15.73
N THR A 323 4.06 -1.31 14.72
CA THR A 323 2.63 -1.04 14.78
C THR A 323 1.97 -1.82 15.92
N GLU A 324 2.32 -3.10 16.08
CA GLU A 324 1.90 -3.93 17.20
C GLU A 324 2.34 -3.33 18.55
N ALA A 325 3.58 -2.81 18.64
CA ALA A 325 4.08 -2.15 19.85
C ALA A 325 3.18 -0.97 20.26
N VAL A 326 2.86 -0.10 19.30
CA VAL A 326 1.97 1.06 19.55
C VAL A 326 0.55 0.62 19.91
N MET A 327 0.00 -0.35 19.17
CA MET A 327 -1.30 -0.94 19.52
C MET A 327 -1.31 -1.56 20.92
N LEU A 328 -0.16 -2.01 21.43
CA LEU A 328 0.02 -2.55 22.77
C LEU A 328 0.41 -1.48 23.81
N GLY A 329 0.38 -0.20 23.43
CA GLY A 329 0.63 0.93 24.34
C GLY A 329 2.11 1.22 24.59
N LEU A 330 2.99 0.77 23.71
CA LEU A 330 4.42 1.10 23.74
C LEU A 330 4.76 2.16 22.67
N PRO A 331 5.75 3.02 22.92
CA PRO A 331 6.18 3.99 21.91
C PRO A 331 6.99 3.33 20.80
N VAL A 332 7.06 3.99 19.62
CA VAL A 332 8.11 3.71 18.66
C VAL A 332 9.36 4.52 18.98
N SER A 333 10.54 3.93 18.81
CA SER A 333 11.80 4.64 18.96
C SER A 333 12.12 5.41 17.68
N LEU A 334 12.44 6.69 17.81
CA LEU A 334 12.80 7.59 16.71
C LEU A 334 14.12 8.28 17.02
N THR A 335 15.16 8.07 16.20
CA THR A 335 16.32 8.97 16.26
C THR A 335 15.87 10.38 15.90
N LEU A 336 16.11 11.34 16.77
CA LEU A 336 15.66 12.71 16.58
C LEU A 336 16.17 13.27 15.25
N PRO A 337 15.29 13.48 14.24
CA PRO A 337 15.71 13.62 12.86
C PRO A 337 16.24 15.03 12.55
N GLU A 338 17.16 15.09 11.57
CA GLU A 338 17.46 16.34 10.88
C GLU A 338 16.24 16.75 10.03
N VAL A 339 15.93 18.04 10.01
CA VAL A 339 14.85 18.59 9.20
C VAL A 339 15.43 19.41 8.06
N VAL A 340 15.09 19.06 6.83
CA VAL A 340 15.46 19.78 5.61
C VAL A 340 14.29 20.63 5.17
N GLY A 341 14.47 21.92 5.15
CA GLY A 341 13.51 22.87 4.58
C GLY A 341 13.54 22.83 3.05
N CYS A 342 12.38 22.70 2.44
CA CYS A 342 12.21 22.61 1.01
C CYS A 342 11.30 23.77 0.51
N GLU A 343 11.90 24.83 -0.04
CA GLU A 343 11.22 26.07 -0.48
C GLU A 343 10.59 25.92 -1.88
N LEU A 344 9.24 26.03 -2.02
CA LEU A 344 8.53 26.05 -3.31
C LEU A 344 8.21 27.48 -3.77
N THR A 345 8.74 27.91 -4.91
CA THR A 345 8.51 29.25 -5.49
C THR A 345 8.06 29.16 -6.95
N GLY A 346 7.44 30.21 -7.48
CA GLY A 346 7.00 30.31 -8.87
C GLY A 346 5.68 29.59 -9.14
N SER A 347 5.31 29.46 -10.42
CA SER A 347 4.08 28.80 -10.90
C SER A 347 4.42 27.73 -11.93
N SER A 348 3.59 26.69 -12.02
CA SER A 348 3.78 25.61 -12.99
C SER A 348 3.42 26.03 -14.42
N ASN A 349 4.07 25.43 -15.41
CA ASN A 349 3.70 25.55 -16.82
C ASN A 349 2.31 24.91 -17.07
N PRO A 350 1.43 25.46 -17.92
CA PRO A 350 0.10 24.90 -18.21
C PRO A 350 0.07 23.43 -18.67
N PHE A 351 1.18 22.92 -19.25
CA PHE A 351 1.28 21.53 -19.68
C PHE A 351 1.80 20.58 -18.57
N VAL A 352 2.14 21.11 -17.41
CA VAL A 352 2.69 20.37 -16.27
C VAL A 352 1.56 19.94 -15.34
N THR A 353 1.44 18.64 -15.14
CA THR A 353 0.53 18.07 -14.15
C THR A 353 1.19 18.02 -12.77
N SER A 354 0.40 17.86 -11.70
CA SER A 354 0.91 17.65 -10.35
C SER A 354 1.87 16.45 -10.26
N ILE A 355 1.66 15.42 -11.06
CA ILE A 355 2.56 14.25 -11.11
C ILE A 355 3.96 14.64 -11.64
N ASP A 356 4.03 15.50 -12.64
CA ASP A 356 5.31 15.99 -13.17
C ASP A 356 6.09 16.76 -12.10
N VAL A 357 5.38 17.58 -11.31
CA VAL A 357 5.92 18.30 -10.15
C VAL A 357 6.49 17.33 -9.14
N VAL A 358 5.71 16.32 -8.77
CA VAL A 358 6.09 15.29 -7.80
C VAL A 358 7.32 14.50 -8.27
N LEU A 359 7.34 14.06 -9.53
CA LEU A 359 8.49 13.35 -10.09
C LEU A 359 9.75 14.24 -10.14
N GLY A 360 9.56 15.54 -10.41
CA GLY A 360 10.64 16.53 -10.37
C GLY A 360 11.23 16.66 -8.98
N ILE A 361 10.38 16.88 -7.97
CA ILE A 361 10.76 16.97 -6.55
C ILE A 361 11.43 15.67 -6.09
N THR A 362 10.86 14.51 -6.43
CA THR A 362 11.41 13.19 -6.08
C THR A 362 12.85 13.03 -6.58
N LYS A 363 13.09 13.36 -7.85
CA LYS A 363 14.46 13.31 -8.41
C LYS A 363 15.39 14.27 -7.67
N HIS A 364 14.96 15.51 -7.44
CA HIS A 364 15.77 16.54 -6.81
C HIS A 364 16.14 16.17 -5.36
N LEU A 365 15.16 15.82 -4.53
CA LEU A 365 15.39 15.44 -3.14
C LEU A 365 16.25 14.17 -3.01
N ARG A 366 16.08 13.20 -3.95
CA ARG A 366 16.94 12.03 -3.99
C ARG A 366 18.40 12.39 -4.28
N GLN A 367 18.66 13.39 -5.14
CA GLN A 367 20.00 13.89 -5.44
C GLN A 367 20.62 14.69 -4.28
N VAL A 368 19.80 15.48 -3.57
CA VAL A 368 20.22 16.22 -2.36
C VAL A 368 20.58 15.27 -1.22
N GLY A 369 19.97 14.08 -1.16
CA GLY A 369 20.31 13.09 -0.15
C GLY A 369 19.55 13.30 1.17
N VAL A 370 18.22 13.30 1.13
CA VAL A 370 17.35 13.47 2.30
C VAL A 370 17.03 12.14 3.02
N ALA A 371 17.75 11.06 2.71
CA ALA A 371 17.50 9.76 3.30
C ALA A 371 17.63 9.79 4.83
N GLY A 372 16.59 9.29 5.52
CA GLY A 372 16.54 9.28 6.98
C GLY A 372 16.24 10.63 7.64
N LYS A 373 15.90 11.67 6.86
CA LYS A 373 15.59 13.01 7.36
C LYS A 373 14.09 13.31 7.26
N PHE A 374 13.64 14.33 7.96
CA PHE A 374 12.34 14.97 7.72
C PHE A 374 12.49 16.04 6.64
N VAL A 375 11.47 16.25 5.84
CA VAL A 375 11.40 17.35 4.87
C VAL A 375 10.19 18.21 5.20
N GLU A 376 10.38 19.52 5.38
CA GLU A 376 9.28 20.48 5.53
C GLU A 376 9.17 21.37 4.30
N PHE A 377 7.98 21.45 3.72
CA PHE A 377 7.70 22.26 2.53
C PHE A 377 7.15 23.64 2.89
N PHE A 378 7.57 24.66 2.15
CA PHE A 378 7.30 26.06 2.43
C PHE A 378 7.39 26.99 1.22
N GLY A 379 6.94 28.23 1.33
CA GLY A 379 7.11 29.30 0.35
C GLY A 379 5.86 29.66 -0.43
N SER A 380 5.99 30.67 -1.28
CA SER A 380 4.87 31.20 -2.07
C SER A 380 4.25 30.17 -3.02
N GLY A 381 5.04 29.19 -3.48
CA GLY A 381 4.55 28.09 -4.30
C GLY A 381 3.65 27.09 -3.54
N VAL A 382 3.84 26.91 -2.22
CA VAL A 382 2.99 26.00 -1.43
C VAL A 382 1.55 26.48 -1.39
N SER A 383 1.28 27.77 -1.28
CA SER A 383 -0.07 28.32 -1.26
C SER A 383 -0.81 28.19 -2.60
N GLN A 384 -0.09 27.91 -3.69
CA GLN A 384 -0.65 27.65 -5.02
C GLN A 384 -0.98 26.16 -5.24
N LEU A 385 -0.42 25.28 -4.41
CA LEU A 385 -0.70 23.84 -4.47
C LEU A 385 -2.00 23.53 -3.73
N SER A 386 -2.90 22.80 -4.39
CA SER A 386 -4.06 22.21 -3.72
C SER A 386 -3.61 21.22 -2.64
N ILE A 387 -4.49 20.88 -1.72
CA ILE A 387 -4.20 19.83 -0.73
C ILE A 387 -3.84 18.51 -1.41
N VAL A 388 -4.50 18.22 -2.52
CA VAL A 388 -4.26 16.98 -3.27
C VAL A 388 -2.86 16.96 -3.88
N ASP A 389 -2.36 18.09 -4.37
CA ASP A 389 -0.96 18.20 -4.85
C ASP A 389 0.04 18.01 -3.72
N ARG A 390 -0.19 18.63 -2.56
CA ARG A 390 0.66 18.48 -1.36
C ARG A 390 0.68 17.03 -0.87
N THR A 391 -0.47 16.38 -0.82
CA THR A 391 -0.57 14.98 -0.41
C THR A 391 0.10 14.05 -1.41
N THR A 392 0.07 14.37 -2.70
CA THR A 392 0.77 13.62 -3.75
C THR A 392 2.30 13.75 -3.61
N ILE A 393 2.80 14.94 -3.31
CA ILE A 393 4.23 15.16 -3.02
C ILE A 393 4.64 14.39 -1.77
N ALA A 394 3.87 14.49 -0.70
CA ALA A 394 4.12 13.80 0.56
C ALA A 394 4.05 12.27 0.41
N ASN A 395 3.21 11.77 -0.47
CA ASN A 395 3.09 10.34 -0.78
C ASN A 395 4.38 9.74 -1.33
N MET A 396 5.11 10.46 -2.19
CA MET A 396 6.36 9.98 -2.78
C MET A 396 7.56 10.09 -1.84
N CYS A 397 7.33 10.40 -0.55
CA CYS A 397 8.35 10.48 0.48
C CYS A 397 9.29 9.25 0.54
N PRO A 398 8.78 8.01 0.54
CA PRO A 398 9.63 6.82 0.53
C PRO A 398 10.51 6.71 -0.72
N GLU A 399 10.04 7.20 -1.86
CA GLU A 399 10.75 7.13 -3.14
C GLU A 399 11.96 8.06 -3.20
N TYR A 400 11.90 9.25 -2.57
CA TYR A 400 13.11 10.07 -2.39
C TYR A 400 13.89 9.78 -1.10
N GLY A 401 13.32 8.93 -0.21
CA GLY A 401 14.03 8.31 0.91
C GLY A 401 13.93 9.09 2.23
N ALA A 402 13.12 10.14 2.33
CA ALA A 402 12.86 10.83 3.60
C ALA A 402 11.97 9.96 4.52
N ILE A 403 11.95 10.24 5.81
CA ILE A 403 11.05 9.61 6.78
C ILE A 403 9.64 10.19 6.60
N LEU A 404 9.54 11.52 6.50
CA LEU A 404 8.29 12.22 6.25
C LEU A 404 8.48 13.51 5.45
N SER A 405 7.37 14.05 4.94
CA SER A 405 7.33 15.25 4.10
C SER A 405 6.17 16.15 4.49
N PHE A 406 6.43 17.04 5.39
CA PHE A 406 5.43 17.79 6.12
C PHE A 406 5.08 19.13 5.43
N PHE A 407 3.79 19.36 5.27
CA PHE A 407 3.22 20.64 4.88
C PHE A 407 2.51 21.24 6.09
N PRO A 408 3.00 22.34 6.66
CA PRO A 408 2.31 22.98 7.78
C PRO A 408 0.88 23.37 7.40
N VAL A 409 -0.06 23.25 8.34
CA VAL A 409 -1.46 23.62 8.13
C VAL A 409 -1.59 25.12 7.82
N ASP A 410 -2.31 25.44 6.77
CA ASP A 410 -2.58 26.80 6.31
C ASP A 410 -4.05 27.01 5.90
N ASN A 411 -4.36 28.16 5.33
CA ASN A 411 -5.72 28.48 4.87
C ASN A 411 -6.23 27.53 3.78
N VAL A 412 -5.33 26.95 2.95
CA VAL A 412 -5.73 25.96 1.93
C VAL A 412 -6.18 24.67 2.59
N THR A 413 -5.49 24.23 3.65
CA THR A 413 -5.90 23.07 4.47
C THR A 413 -7.27 23.31 5.11
N LEU A 414 -7.49 24.48 5.73
CA LEU A 414 -8.76 24.79 6.38
C LEU A 414 -9.93 24.83 5.39
N LYS A 415 -9.75 25.43 4.22
CA LYS A 415 -10.73 25.42 3.13
C LYS A 415 -11.04 24.02 2.65
N HIS A 416 -10.02 23.17 2.48
CA HIS A 416 -10.21 21.77 2.07
C HIS A 416 -11.05 21.02 3.11
N LEU A 417 -10.75 21.15 4.40
CA LEU A 417 -11.52 20.54 5.47
C LEU A 417 -12.97 21.03 5.50
N GLU A 418 -13.20 22.33 5.24
CA GLU A 418 -14.56 22.87 5.06
C GLU A 418 -15.29 22.21 3.87
N HIS A 419 -14.62 22.09 2.72
CA HIS A 419 -15.16 21.43 1.52
C HIS A 419 -15.41 19.93 1.71
N THR A 420 -14.64 19.25 2.55
CA THR A 420 -14.86 17.82 2.87
C THR A 420 -15.85 17.59 4.02
N GLY A 421 -16.46 18.66 4.54
CA GLY A 421 -17.59 18.55 5.49
C GLY A 421 -17.22 18.55 6.96
N PHE A 422 -16.04 19.04 7.32
CA PHE A 422 -15.70 19.29 8.72
C PHE A 422 -16.58 20.40 9.33
N ASP A 423 -16.92 20.24 10.61
CA ASP A 423 -17.74 21.18 11.34
C ASP A 423 -17.04 22.55 11.46
N LYS A 424 -17.76 23.63 11.13
CA LYS A 424 -17.26 25.01 11.20
C LYS A 424 -16.80 25.42 12.59
N ALA A 425 -17.43 24.89 13.65
CA ALA A 425 -16.99 25.17 15.03
C ALA A 425 -15.61 24.54 15.32
N LYS A 426 -15.39 23.30 14.84
CA LYS A 426 -14.07 22.63 14.93
C LYS A 426 -13.00 23.34 14.11
N LEU A 427 -13.33 23.80 12.90
CA LEU A 427 -12.40 24.55 12.04
C LEU A 427 -11.94 25.85 12.70
N LYS A 428 -12.82 26.58 13.38
CA LYS A 428 -12.47 27.80 14.11
C LYS A 428 -11.49 27.55 15.25
N SER A 429 -11.61 26.41 15.92
CA SER A 429 -10.68 25.97 16.98
C SER A 429 -9.31 25.57 16.41
N MET A 430 -9.27 25.00 15.21
CA MET A 430 -8.04 24.65 14.50
C MET A 430 -7.27 25.89 14.02
N GLU A 431 -7.98 26.90 13.49
CA GLU A 431 -7.37 28.14 12.96
C GLU A 431 -6.57 28.89 14.03
N ALA A 432 -6.99 28.82 15.28
CA ALA A 432 -6.32 29.43 16.41
C ALA A 432 -4.97 28.79 16.75
N TYR A 433 -4.70 27.61 16.24
CA TYR A 433 -3.55 26.78 16.64
C TYR A 433 -2.31 26.87 15.76
N LEU A 434 -2.42 27.22 14.45
CA LEU A 434 -1.34 26.99 13.49
C LEU A 434 -0.91 28.22 12.67
N LYS A 435 0.37 28.56 12.56
CA LYS A 435 0.99 29.42 11.52
C LYS A 435 2.51 29.27 11.36
N ALA A 436 2.97 29.17 10.10
CA ALA A 436 4.13 29.70 9.31
C ALA A 436 5.30 28.78 8.84
N VAL A 437 5.71 28.85 7.66
CA VAL A 437 6.71 29.37 6.67
C VAL A 437 7.77 28.40 6.07
N ILE A 438 8.13 28.52 4.74
CA ILE A 438 9.42 28.47 3.96
C ILE A 438 9.29 27.95 2.48
N GLN A 439 10.13 28.18 1.45
CA GLN A 439 10.01 28.28 -0.06
C GLN A 439 10.79 27.33 -1.02
N ILE A 440 10.31 26.97 -2.31
CA ILE A 440 11.01 26.46 -3.55
C ILE A 440 10.39 26.99 -4.88
N ASN A 441 11.11 26.90 -6.04
CA ASN A 441 10.71 27.42 -7.37
C ASN A 441 10.21 26.36 -8.36
N LEU A 442 8.97 26.46 -8.89
CA LEU A 442 8.30 25.50 -9.75
C LEU A 442 8.56 25.67 -11.27
N ASN A 443 9.19 26.77 -11.72
CA ASN A 443 9.30 27.12 -13.14
C ASN A 443 10.19 26.19 -13.99
N THR A 444 10.91 25.24 -13.39
CA THR A 444 11.90 24.37 -14.09
C THR A 444 11.37 22.97 -14.42
N ILE A 445 10.10 22.68 -14.17
CA ILE A 445 9.52 21.35 -14.33
C ILE A 445 8.88 21.20 -15.72
N VAL A 446 9.07 20.04 -16.35
CA VAL A 446 8.52 19.68 -17.66
C VAL A 446 7.78 18.34 -17.58
N PRO A 447 6.81 18.04 -18.49
CA PRO A 447 6.10 16.75 -18.54
C PRO A 447 7.08 15.58 -18.53
N SER A 448 6.81 14.56 -17.72
CA SER A 448 7.80 13.52 -17.42
C SER A 448 7.17 12.16 -17.13
N VAL A 449 7.98 11.13 -17.32
CA VAL A 449 7.72 9.76 -16.84
C VAL A 449 8.86 9.29 -15.96
N SER A 450 8.69 8.23 -15.18
CA SER A 450 9.79 7.62 -14.42
C SER A 450 9.87 6.13 -14.69
N GLY A 451 11.05 5.67 -15.06
CA GLY A 451 11.33 4.27 -15.36
C GLY A 451 12.66 4.06 -16.07
N PRO A 452 12.92 2.85 -16.55
CA PRO A 452 11.99 1.69 -16.68
C PRO A 452 11.83 0.78 -15.46
N LYS A 453 12.56 1.00 -14.35
CA LYS A 453 12.60 0.06 -13.22
C LYS A 453 12.48 0.69 -11.85
N ARG A 454 12.60 2.03 -11.73
CA ARG A 454 12.60 2.73 -10.43
C ARG A 454 11.85 4.07 -10.50
N PRO A 455 11.17 4.50 -9.43
CA PRO A 455 10.40 5.75 -9.40
C PRO A 455 11.25 7.02 -9.55
N GLN A 456 12.49 7.01 -9.08
CA GLN A 456 13.40 8.16 -9.14
C GLN A 456 14.10 8.35 -10.49
N ASP A 457 13.98 7.41 -11.42
CA ASP A 457 14.58 7.48 -12.77
C ASP A 457 13.69 8.30 -13.70
N ARG A 458 13.54 9.62 -13.38
CA ARG A 458 12.73 10.56 -14.16
C ARG A 458 13.35 10.85 -15.52
N VAL A 459 12.50 10.77 -16.56
CA VAL A 459 12.83 11.10 -17.95
C VAL A 459 11.81 12.11 -18.47
N ALA A 460 12.25 13.18 -19.14
CA ALA A 460 11.31 14.09 -19.79
C ALA A 460 10.59 13.35 -20.94
N VAL A 461 9.32 13.63 -21.17
CA VAL A 461 8.52 12.95 -22.21
C VAL A 461 9.16 13.11 -23.59
N MET A 462 9.78 14.27 -23.86
CA MET A 462 10.51 14.53 -25.10
C MET A 462 11.77 13.65 -25.27
N ASP A 463 12.37 13.18 -24.18
CA ASP A 463 13.58 12.35 -24.20
C ASP A 463 13.27 10.85 -24.12
N MET A 464 11.99 10.48 -23.96
CA MET A 464 11.56 9.12 -23.65
C MET A 464 11.99 8.10 -24.71
N LYS A 465 11.84 8.42 -25.99
CA LYS A 465 12.25 7.55 -27.10
C LYS A 465 13.75 7.25 -27.06
N SER A 466 14.58 8.28 -26.89
CA SER A 466 16.05 8.13 -26.84
C SER A 466 16.51 7.40 -25.57
N ASP A 467 15.90 7.67 -24.42
CA ASP A 467 16.20 7.00 -23.14
C ASP A 467 15.85 5.49 -23.22
N PHE A 468 14.69 5.14 -23.76
CA PHE A 468 14.30 3.74 -23.93
C PHE A 468 15.26 2.99 -24.86
N GLN A 469 15.64 3.58 -26.00
CA GLN A 469 16.61 2.99 -26.93
C GLN A 469 18.00 2.81 -26.28
N ALA A 470 18.43 3.73 -25.41
CA ALA A 470 19.65 3.58 -24.62
C ALA A 470 19.51 2.41 -23.61
N CYS A 471 18.38 2.31 -22.92
CA CYS A 471 18.11 1.22 -21.96
C CYS A 471 18.17 -0.18 -22.62
N LEU A 472 17.76 -0.33 -23.88
CA LEU A 472 17.88 -1.61 -24.58
C LEU A 472 19.34 -2.07 -24.71
N LYS A 473 20.27 -1.15 -24.94
CA LYS A 473 21.69 -1.42 -25.20
C LYS A 473 22.52 -1.57 -23.92
N GLU A 474 22.19 -0.82 -22.88
CA GLU A 474 22.94 -0.79 -21.63
C GLU A 474 22.99 -2.17 -20.95
N LYS A 475 24.09 -2.42 -20.21
CA LYS A 475 24.25 -3.65 -19.41
C LYS A 475 23.09 -3.79 -18.41
N VAL A 476 22.73 -5.04 -18.15
CA VAL A 476 21.71 -5.35 -17.14
C VAL A 476 22.07 -4.70 -15.81
N GLY A 477 21.12 -3.91 -15.29
CA GLY A 477 21.28 -3.14 -14.08
C GLY A 477 20.04 -2.33 -13.75
N PHE A 478 20.20 -1.15 -13.21
CA PHE A 478 19.09 -0.29 -12.77
C PHE A 478 18.18 0.17 -13.93
N LYS A 479 18.72 0.38 -15.14
CA LYS A 479 17.95 0.77 -16.34
C LYS A 479 18.11 -0.23 -17.48
N GLY A 480 19.29 -0.78 -17.71
CA GLY A 480 19.68 -1.55 -18.89
C GLY A 480 19.04 -2.94 -18.99
N PHE A 481 18.82 -3.39 -20.26
CA PHE A 481 18.28 -4.70 -20.61
C PHE A 481 19.26 -5.58 -21.37
N GLN A 482 20.35 -5.03 -21.91
CA GLN A 482 21.44 -5.70 -22.64
C GLN A 482 20.92 -6.53 -23.82
N ILE A 483 20.06 -5.97 -24.64
CA ILE A 483 19.59 -6.61 -25.88
C ILE A 483 20.67 -6.49 -26.95
N ALA A 484 21.02 -7.61 -27.58
CA ALA A 484 22.01 -7.67 -28.64
C ALA A 484 21.59 -6.77 -29.83
N ALA A 485 22.54 -6.12 -30.49
CA ALA A 485 22.25 -5.11 -31.53
C ALA A 485 21.37 -5.64 -32.65
N GLU A 486 21.59 -6.89 -33.06
CA GLU A 486 20.84 -7.58 -34.09
C GLU A 486 19.38 -7.87 -33.70
N LYS A 487 19.07 -7.91 -32.41
CA LYS A 487 17.73 -8.20 -31.89
C LYS A 487 16.91 -6.97 -31.50
N GLN A 488 17.52 -5.78 -31.48
CA GLN A 488 16.87 -4.56 -31.02
C GLN A 488 15.63 -4.15 -31.82
N ASN A 489 15.52 -4.65 -33.06
CA ASN A 489 14.39 -4.40 -33.96
C ASN A 489 13.49 -5.63 -34.12
N ASP A 490 13.67 -6.67 -33.29
CA ASP A 490 12.85 -7.87 -33.37
C ASP A 490 11.38 -7.54 -33.09
N ALA A 491 10.50 -8.12 -33.92
CA ALA A 491 9.06 -8.01 -33.81
C ALA A 491 8.41 -9.38 -34.01
N ILE A 492 7.43 -9.71 -33.23
CA ILE A 492 6.66 -10.95 -33.32
C ILE A 492 5.20 -10.61 -33.65
N THR A 493 4.72 -11.22 -34.73
CA THR A 493 3.32 -11.09 -35.13
C THR A 493 2.46 -12.01 -34.26
N ILE A 494 1.40 -11.47 -33.68
CA ILE A 494 0.39 -12.23 -32.93
C ILE A 494 -0.97 -12.09 -33.62
N ARG A 495 -1.75 -13.15 -33.56
CA ARG A 495 -3.17 -13.09 -33.93
C ARG A 495 -4.01 -12.93 -32.67
N TYR A 496 -4.75 -11.84 -32.63
CA TYR A 496 -5.55 -11.49 -31.46
C TYR A 496 -6.92 -10.94 -31.89
N GLU A 497 -8.02 -11.51 -31.40
CA GLU A 497 -9.41 -11.11 -31.70
C GLU A 497 -9.68 -10.95 -33.23
N GLY A 498 -9.09 -11.83 -34.04
CA GLY A 498 -9.29 -11.83 -35.49
C GLY A 498 -8.39 -10.88 -36.27
N GLY A 499 -7.57 -10.05 -35.62
CA GLY A 499 -6.56 -9.19 -36.21
C GLY A 499 -5.13 -9.70 -36.03
N ASP A 500 -4.23 -9.30 -36.90
CA ASP A 500 -2.80 -9.54 -36.77
C ASP A 500 -2.11 -8.27 -36.25
N TYR A 501 -1.34 -8.40 -35.17
CA TYR A 501 -0.63 -7.30 -34.51
C TYR A 501 0.84 -7.62 -34.33
N GLN A 502 1.70 -6.62 -34.46
CA GLN A 502 3.12 -6.75 -34.21
C GLN A 502 3.46 -6.28 -32.78
N LEU A 503 4.16 -7.14 -32.03
CA LEU A 503 4.80 -6.81 -30.77
C LEU A 503 6.30 -6.69 -30.98
N SER A 504 6.89 -5.60 -30.50
CA SER A 504 8.34 -5.30 -30.58
C SER A 504 8.83 -4.82 -29.21
N HIS A 505 10.14 -4.56 -29.09
CA HIS A 505 10.65 -3.86 -27.93
C HIS A 505 9.98 -2.49 -27.80
N GLY A 506 9.55 -2.14 -26.58
CA GLY A 506 8.81 -0.91 -26.31
C GLY A 506 7.29 -1.00 -26.46
N SER A 507 6.75 -2.11 -26.99
CA SER A 507 5.30 -2.30 -27.08
C SER A 507 4.66 -2.25 -25.70
N VAL A 508 3.63 -1.41 -25.54
CA VAL A 508 2.79 -1.36 -24.33
C VAL A 508 1.84 -2.55 -24.35
N VAL A 509 1.87 -3.35 -23.29
CA VAL A 509 0.98 -4.51 -23.11
C VAL A 509 0.08 -4.36 -21.90
N VAL A 510 0.41 -3.43 -20.99
CA VAL A 510 -0.41 -3.03 -19.82
C VAL A 510 -0.45 -1.52 -19.74
N ALA A 511 -1.64 -0.95 -19.65
CA ALA A 511 -1.85 0.46 -19.35
C ALA A 511 -2.89 0.60 -18.24
N ALA A 512 -2.47 1.10 -17.08
CA ALA A 512 -3.31 1.11 -15.90
C ALA A 512 -3.39 2.50 -15.26
N VAL A 513 -4.60 3.05 -15.20
CA VAL A 513 -4.92 4.18 -14.33
C VAL A 513 -5.28 3.59 -12.96
N THR A 514 -4.31 3.60 -12.05
CA THR A 514 -4.41 2.87 -10.77
C THR A 514 -4.90 3.76 -9.65
N SER A 515 -5.49 3.16 -8.62
CA SER A 515 -5.88 3.86 -7.39
C SER A 515 -4.71 4.23 -6.49
N CYS A 516 -3.50 4.33 -7.03
CA CYS A 516 -2.40 4.88 -6.26
C CYS A 516 -2.65 6.34 -5.93
N THR A 517 -2.08 6.78 -4.84
CA THR A 517 -2.20 8.10 -4.24
C THR A 517 -1.99 9.27 -5.21
N ASN A 518 -1.28 9.05 -6.31
CA ASN A 518 -1.06 10.04 -7.36
C ASN A 518 -2.33 10.39 -8.16
N ASN A 519 -3.41 9.61 -8.04
CA ASN A 519 -4.65 9.76 -8.82
C ASN A 519 -5.82 10.26 -7.99
N CYS A 520 -5.55 10.73 -6.78
CA CYS A 520 -6.57 11.38 -5.95
C CYS A 520 -6.92 12.78 -6.44
N ASN A 521 -6.13 13.34 -7.36
CA ASN A 521 -6.32 14.69 -7.88
C ASN A 521 -7.43 14.70 -8.93
N PRO A 522 -8.58 15.36 -8.66
CA PRO A 522 -9.69 15.45 -9.62
C PRO A 522 -9.26 16.06 -10.94
N SER A 523 -8.44 17.14 -10.92
CA SER A 523 -7.97 17.81 -12.14
C SER A 523 -7.25 16.84 -13.08
N VAL A 524 -6.36 15.99 -12.53
CA VAL A 524 -5.59 15.04 -13.35
C VAL A 524 -6.45 13.91 -13.89
N MET A 525 -7.42 13.43 -13.13
CA MET A 525 -8.36 12.41 -13.54
C MET A 525 -9.35 12.92 -14.61
N LEU A 526 -9.86 14.14 -14.43
CA LEU A 526 -10.71 14.81 -15.40
C LEU A 526 -9.95 15.13 -16.69
N ALA A 527 -8.68 15.55 -16.59
CA ALA A 527 -7.82 15.73 -17.74
C ALA A 527 -7.62 14.43 -18.54
N ALA A 528 -7.44 13.28 -17.88
CA ALA A 528 -7.39 11.98 -18.55
C ALA A 528 -8.71 11.63 -19.26
N GLY A 529 -9.84 11.94 -18.64
CA GLY A 529 -11.18 11.77 -19.21
C GLY A 529 -11.42 12.65 -20.42
N LEU A 530 -11.03 13.93 -20.35
CA LEU A 530 -11.11 14.89 -21.47
C LEU A 530 -10.21 14.48 -22.64
N LEU A 531 -8.97 14.03 -22.36
CA LEU A 531 -8.08 13.52 -23.38
C LEU A 531 -8.69 12.28 -24.06
N ALA A 532 -9.26 11.35 -23.29
CA ALA A 532 -9.96 10.19 -23.83
C ALA A 532 -11.16 10.61 -24.71
N LYS A 533 -11.92 11.63 -24.31
CA LYS A 533 -13.02 12.19 -25.10
C LYS A 533 -12.52 12.69 -26.44
N LYS A 534 -11.54 13.60 -26.45
CA LYS A 534 -10.94 14.16 -27.68
C LYS A 534 -10.34 13.09 -28.59
N ALA A 535 -9.66 12.07 -28.00
CA ALA A 535 -9.11 10.95 -28.75
C ALA A 535 -10.19 10.12 -29.43
N VAL A 536 -11.25 9.75 -28.74
CA VAL A 536 -12.39 8.98 -29.29
C VAL A 536 -13.12 9.77 -30.36
N GLU A 537 -13.32 11.07 -30.17
CA GLU A 537 -13.96 11.97 -31.15
C GLU A 537 -13.08 12.12 -32.39
N ALA A 538 -11.75 12.06 -32.26
CA ALA A 538 -10.80 12.01 -33.38
C ALA A 538 -10.68 10.61 -34.01
N GLY A 539 -11.43 9.61 -33.56
CA GLY A 539 -11.41 8.25 -34.13
C GLY A 539 -10.24 7.36 -33.64
N LEU A 540 -9.47 7.81 -32.66
CA LEU A 540 -8.38 7.02 -32.09
C LEU A 540 -8.89 5.89 -31.19
N HIS A 541 -8.15 4.80 -31.09
CA HIS A 541 -8.50 3.64 -30.29
C HIS A 541 -7.24 2.97 -29.73
N VAL A 542 -7.40 2.20 -28.66
CA VAL A 542 -6.34 1.38 -28.07
C VAL A 542 -6.34 0.00 -28.74
N LYS A 543 -5.14 -0.52 -29.03
CA LYS A 543 -5.00 -1.86 -29.64
C LYS A 543 -5.55 -2.95 -28.69
N PRO A 544 -6.30 -3.93 -29.19
CA PRO A 544 -7.06 -4.87 -28.35
C PRO A 544 -6.20 -5.78 -27.47
N TYR A 545 -4.97 -6.05 -27.80
CA TYR A 545 -4.05 -6.83 -26.97
C TYR A 545 -3.49 -6.07 -25.77
N ILE A 546 -3.66 -4.74 -25.70
CA ILE A 546 -3.21 -3.91 -24.57
C ILE A 546 -4.23 -4.04 -23.45
N ARG A 547 -3.78 -4.50 -22.33
CA ARG A 547 -4.61 -4.61 -21.15
C ARG A 547 -4.75 -3.26 -20.47
N THR A 548 -5.93 -2.66 -20.58
CA THR A 548 -6.27 -1.39 -19.94
C THR A 548 -7.10 -1.63 -18.67
N SER A 549 -6.98 -0.74 -17.68
CA SER A 549 -7.81 -0.76 -16.46
C SER A 549 -7.88 0.62 -15.82
N LEU A 550 -8.99 0.88 -15.14
CA LEU A 550 -9.21 2.06 -14.31
C LEU A 550 -9.62 1.59 -12.90
N SER A 551 -8.79 1.91 -11.90
CA SER A 551 -9.11 1.66 -10.49
C SER A 551 -9.20 3.00 -9.79
N PRO A 552 -10.40 3.54 -9.51
CA PRO A 552 -10.55 4.80 -8.77
C PRO A 552 -10.06 4.68 -7.33
N GLY A 553 -9.55 5.78 -6.76
CA GLY A 553 -9.09 5.82 -5.37
C GLY A 553 -10.21 5.75 -4.33
N SER A 554 -11.38 6.26 -4.69
CA SER A 554 -12.62 6.16 -3.90
C SER A 554 -13.84 6.28 -4.79
N GLY A 555 -15.03 6.10 -4.23
CA GLY A 555 -16.31 6.32 -4.92
C GLY A 555 -16.49 7.76 -5.45
N MET A 556 -15.81 8.74 -4.85
CA MET A 556 -15.76 10.13 -5.31
C MET A 556 -15.28 10.25 -6.75
N VAL A 557 -14.18 9.56 -7.07
CA VAL A 557 -13.57 9.58 -8.42
C VAL A 557 -14.58 9.08 -9.45
N THR A 558 -15.25 7.97 -9.16
CA THR A 558 -16.31 7.44 -10.05
C THR A 558 -17.45 8.44 -10.22
N HIS A 559 -17.82 9.11 -9.15
CA HIS A 559 -18.95 10.04 -9.18
C HIS A 559 -18.66 11.23 -10.09
N TYR A 560 -17.53 11.94 -9.90
CA TYR A 560 -17.25 13.10 -10.74
C TYR A 560 -16.90 12.73 -12.20
N LEU A 561 -16.25 11.58 -12.47
CA LEU A 561 -16.02 11.08 -13.83
C LEU A 561 -17.32 10.72 -14.54
N SER A 562 -18.32 10.23 -13.81
CA SER A 562 -19.64 9.91 -14.36
C SER A 562 -20.46 11.17 -14.58
N SER A 563 -20.54 12.07 -13.59
CA SER A 563 -21.33 13.31 -13.65
C SER A 563 -20.81 14.29 -14.72
N SER A 564 -19.51 14.35 -14.94
CA SER A 564 -18.88 15.15 -15.99
C SER A 564 -19.01 14.53 -17.39
N GLY A 565 -19.54 13.30 -17.52
CA GLY A 565 -19.76 12.63 -18.79
C GLY A 565 -18.50 12.14 -19.49
N VAL A 566 -17.31 12.16 -18.84
CA VAL A 566 -16.05 11.71 -19.46
C VAL A 566 -15.81 10.20 -19.31
N LEU A 567 -16.43 9.56 -18.33
CA LEU A 567 -16.24 8.12 -18.06
C LEU A 567 -16.57 7.21 -19.26
N PRO A 568 -17.65 7.45 -20.06
CA PRO A 568 -17.95 6.63 -21.23
C PRO A 568 -16.84 6.65 -22.30
N TYR A 569 -16.06 7.72 -22.39
CA TYR A 569 -14.97 7.81 -23.34
C TYR A 569 -13.73 7.04 -22.86
N LEU A 570 -13.44 7.07 -21.58
CA LEU A 570 -12.43 6.18 -20.96
C LEU A 570 -12.79 4.71 -21.20
N SER A 571 -14.05 4.33 -21.00
CA SER A 571 -14.56 2.97 -21.25
C SER A 571 -14.42 2.56 -22.72
N LYS A 572 -14.65 3.47 -23.68
CA LYS A 572 -14.44 3.20 -25.11
C LYS A 572 -12.99 2.88 -25.46
N LEU A 573 -12.03 3.47 -24.75
CA LEU A 573 -10.61 3.18 -24.86
C LEU A 573 -10.19 1.94 -24.04
N GLY A 574 -11.14 1.26 -23.38
CA GLY A 574 -10.92 0.06 -22.59
C GLY A 574 -10.57 0.31 -21.13
N PHE A 575 -10.51 1.58 -20.67
CA PHE A 575 -10.30 1.92 -19.28
C PHE A 575 -11.61 1.78 -18.47
N GLU A 576 -12.03 0.53 -18.27
CA GLU A 576 -13.19 0.20 -17.45
C GLU A 576 -12.84 0.28 -15.97
N ILE A 577 -13.80 0.70 -15.14
CA ILE A 577 -13.65 0.62 -13.70
C ILE A 577 -13.69 -0.87 -13.30
N VAL A 578 -12.56 -1.35 -12.76
CA VAL A 578 -12.38 -2.76 -12.39
C VAL A 578 -12.55 -3.00 -10.88
N GLY A 579 -12.52 -1.95 -10.08
CA GLY A 579 -12.71 -2.01 -8.63
C GLY A 579 -12.07 -0.82 -7.93
N TYR A 580 -12.20 -0.78 -6.60
CA TYR A 580 -11.62 0.24 -5.73
C TYR A 580 -10.59 -0.42 -4.84
N GLY A 581 -9.33 0.02 -4.93
CA GLY A 581 -8.24 -0.55 -4.15
C GLY A 581 -6.91 -0.63 -4.91
N CYS A 582 -5.83 -0.98 -4.22
CA CYS A 582 -4.46 -0.96 -4.69
C CYS A 582 -4.08 -2.26 -5.43
N SER A 583 -4.78 -2.61 -6.50
CA SER A 583 -4.60 -3.88 -7.21
C SER A 583 -3.34 -3.91 -8.09
N THR A 584 -3.19 -2.97 -9.01
CA THR A 584 -2.12 -2.99 -10.03
C THR A 584 -0.73 -2.80 -9.43
N CYS A 585 -0.56 -1.88 -8.48
CA CYS A 585 0.74 -1.61 -7.85
C CYS A 585 1.30 -2.77 -7.01
N VAL A 586 0.45 -3.67 -6.55
CA VAL A 586 0.86 -4.87 -5.78
C VAL A 586 0.98 -6.12 -6.65
N GLY A 587 0.78 -6.00 -7.97
CA GLY A 587 0.88 -7.11 -8.91
C GLY A 587 -0.37 -7.98 -8.98
N ASN A 588 -1.50 -7.49 -8.52
CA ASN A 588 -2.80 -8.17 -8.58
C ASN A 588 -3.53 -7.94 -9.91
N THR A 589 -2.78 -7.76 -10.99
CA THR A 589 -3.31 -7.76 -12.36
C THR A 589 -3.49 -9.20 -12.82
N ALA A 590 -4.59 -9.51 -13.52
CA ALA A 590 -4.73 -10.82 -14.13
C ALA A 590 -3.60 -11.06 -15.15
N PRO A 591 -3.21 -12.31 -15.42
CA PRO A 591 -2.16 -12.64 -16.38
C PRO A 591 -2.50 -12.10 -17.78
N LEU A 592 -1.48 -11.77 -18.57
CA LEU A 592 -1.66 -11.44 -19.99
C LEU A 592 -2.21 -12.64 -20.75
N SER A 593 -2.84 -12.40 -21.93
CA SER A 593 -3.29 -13.48 -22.81
C SER A 593 -2.14 -14.39 -23.18
N GLU A 594 -2.42 -15.66 -23.45
CA GLU A 594 -1.40 -16.64 -23.86
C GLU A 594 -0.69 -16.21 -25.15
N ALA A 595 -1.42 -15.63 -26.11
CA ALA A 595 -0.85 -15.11 -27.36
C ALA A 595 0.24 -14.06 -27.10
N VAL A 596 -0.04 -13.06 -26.25
CA VAL A 596 0.93 -12.03 -25.86
C VAL A 596 2.08 -12.62 -25.05
N SER A 597 1.77 -13.45 -24.05
CA SER A 597 2.78 -14.04 -23.17
C SER A 597 3.76 -14.95 -23.92
N ASN A 598 3.26 -15.72 -24.88
CA ASN A 598 4.09 -16.59 -25.71
C ASN A 598 4.98 -15.78 -26.65
N ALA A 599 4.45 -14.75 -27.31
CA ALA A 599 5.21 -13.88 -28.20
C ALA A 599 6.34 -13.14 -27.45
N VAL A 600 6.06 -12.62 -26.26
CA VAL A 600 7.08 -11.96 -25.42
C VAL A 600 8.21 -12.93 -25.09
N LYS A 601 7.90 -14.16 -24.70
CA LYS A 601 8.90 -15.19 -24.38
C LYS A 601 9.67 -15.66 -25.62
N GLN A 602 9.00 -15.84 -26.73
CA GLN A 602 9.61 -16.30 -27.98
C GLN A 602 10.60 -15.28 -28.56
N GLY A 603 10.24 -13.99 -28.54
CA GLY A 603 11.08 -12.91 -29.03
C GLY A 603 12.04 -12.33 -28.00
N ASP A 604 12.05 -12.81 -26.75
CA ASP A 604 12.76 -12.17 -25.62
C ASP A 604 12.50 -10.65 -25.56
N LEU A 605 11.23 -10.24 -25.81
CA LEU A 605 10.88 -8.85 -25.99
C LEU A 605 10.90 -8.07 -24.67
N VAL A 606 11.41 -6.85 -24.71
CA VAL A 606 11.25 -5.87 -23.62
C VAL A 606 9.93 -5.14 -23.82
N THR A 607 8.84 -5.74 -23.33
CA THR A 607 7.53 -5.12 -23.35
C THR A 607 7.34 -4.21 -22.15
N CYS A 608 6.39 -3.28 -22.25
CA CYS A 608 6.22 -2.17 -21.34
C CYS A 608 4.88 -2.17 -20.64
N GLY A 609 4.90 -1.78 -19.35
CA GLY A 609 3.74 -1.35 -18.59
C GLY A 609 3.82 0.16 -18.35
N VAL A 610 2.71 0.87 -18.56
CA VAL A 610 2.58 2.29 -18.21
C VAL A 610 1.46 2.43 -17.20
N LEU A 611 1.78 3.01 -16.05
CA LEU A 611 0.84 3.07 -14.93
C LEU A 611 0.96 4.39 -14.17
N SER A 612 -0.17 4.89 -13.69
CA SER A 612 -0.23 6.09 -12.85
C SER A 612 -0.02 5.76 -11.36
N GLY A 613 0.87 4.81 -11.09
CA GLY A 613 1.22 4.36 -9.73
C GLY A 613 2.44 5.07 -9.16
N ASN A 614 2.95 4.55 -8.04
CA ASN A 614 4.14 5.03 -7.36
C ASN A 614 5.30 4.02 -7.32
N LYS A 615 5.08 2.78 -7.76
CA LYS A 615 6.07 1.68 -7.76
C LYS A 615 6.09 0.96 -9.11
N ASN A 616 7.25 0.91 -9.75
CA ASN A 616 7.46 0.31 -11.07
C ASN A 616 8.62 -0.69 -11.10
N PHE A 617 8.87 -1.41 -9.99
CA PHE A 617 9.95 -2.39 -9.93
C PHE A 617 9.72 -3.56 -10.91
N GLU A 618 10.81 -3.99 -11.57
CA GLU A 618 10.78 -5.11 -12.50
C GLU A 618 10.21 -6.39 -11.84
N GLY A 619 9.32 -7.09 -12.55
CA GLY A 619 8.66 -8.32 -12.07
C GLY A 619 7.53 -8.10 -11.06
N ARG A 620 7.21 -6.84 -10.73
CA ARG A 620 6.15 -6.53 -9.78
C ARG A 620 4.77 -6.42 -10.44
N LEU A 621 4.70 -5.87 -11.66
CA LEU A 621 3.44 -5.69 -12.38
C LEU A 621 2.94 -7.01 -12.99
N CYS A 622 3.80 -7.67 -13.76
CA CYS A 622 3.54 -8.94 -14.41
C CYS A 622 4.89 -9.59 -14.80
N ASP A 623 4.98 -10.91 -14.77
CA ASP A 623 6.21 -11.65 -15.09
C ASP A 623 6.73 -11.42 -16.52
N CYS A 624 5.82 -11.08 -17.44
CA CYS A 624 6.14 -10.83 -18.85
C CYS A 624 6.51 -9.37 -19.15
N VAL A 625 6.35 -8.43 -18.20
CA VAL A 625 6.62 -7.00 -18.40
C VAL A 625 7.91 -6.62 -17.73
N ARG A 626 8.92 -6.30 -18.55
CA ARG A 626 10.29 -6.01 -18.08
C ARG A 626 10.54 -4.53 -17.82
N ALA A 627 9.89 -3.64 -18.59
CA ALA A 627 10.01 -2.19 -18.46
C ALA A 627 8.69 -1.60 -17.95
N ASN A 628 8.74 -0.88 -16.83
CA ASN A 628 7.57 -0.28 -16.21
C ASN A 628 7.79 1.21 -16.02
N TYR A 629 6.85 2.04 -16.49
CA TYR A 629 6.93 3.50 -16.42
C TYR A 629 5.78 4.07 -15.59
N LEU A 630 6.15 4.96 -14.67
CA LEU A 630 5.19 5.80 -13.95
C LEU A 630 4.91 7.04 -14.80
N ALA A 631 3.64 7.35 -15.00
CA ALA A 631 3.18 8.47 -15.81
C ALA A 631 1.91 9.08 -15.20
N SER A 632 1.59 10.34 -15.51
CA SER A 632 0.30 10.92 -15.17
C SER A 632 -0.85 10.18 -15.87
N PRO A 633 -2.08 10.14 -15.31
CA PRO A 633 -3.24 9.53 -15.94
C PRO A 633 -3.46 9.93 -17.41
N PRO A 634 -3.35 11.22 -17.81
CA PRO A 634 -3.42 11.59 -19.22
C PRO A 634 -2.33 10.94 -20.08
N LEU A 635 -1.09 10.87 -19.56
CA LEU A 635 0.02 10.22 -20.29
C LEU A 635 -0.16 8.70 -20.36
N VAL A 636 -0.75 8.05 -19.35
CA VAL A 636 -1.12 6.61 -19.43
C VAL A 636 -2.09 6.37 -20.60
N VAL A 637 -3.10 7.22 -20.76
CA VAL A 637 -4.05 7.14 -21.88
C VAL A 637 -3.32 7.39 -23.20
N ALA A 638 -2.43 8.39 -23.28
CA ALA A 638 -1.67 8.71 -24.49
C ALA A 638 -0.76 7.53 -24.92
N TYR A 639 0.00 6.92 -24.01
CA TYR A 639 0.85 5.76 -24.31
C TYR A 639 0.04 4.50 -24.66
N ALA A 640 -1.16 4.34 -24.09
CA ALA A 640 -2.05 3.24 -24.48
C ALA A 640 -2.53 3.38 -25.93
N ILE A 641 -2.90 4.58 -26.35
CA ILE A 641 -3.29 4.87 -27.74
C ILE A 641 -2.10 4.65 -28.68
N ALA A 642 -0.92 5.19 -28.37
CA ALA A 642 0.30 5.00 -29.14
C ALA A 642 0.69 3.52 -29.25
N GLY A 643 0.41 2.72 -28.19
CA GLY A 643 0.75 1.30 -28.14
C GLY A 643 2.25 1.01 -27.98
N THR A 644 3.08 2.02 -27.75
CA THR A 644 4.52 1.91 -27.55
C THR A 644 5.07 3.07 -26.73
N VAL A 645 6.14 2.81 -25.97
CA VAL A 645 6.92 3.86 -25.32
C VAL A 645 8.06 4.39 -26.19
N ASN A 646 8.35 3.71 -27.30
CA ASN A 646 9.36 4.09 -28.28
C ASN A 646 8.77 5.08 -29.30
N ILE A 647 8.21 6.19 -28.82
CA ILE A 647 7.55 7.24 -29.58
C ILE A 647 8.02 8.63 -29.14
N ASP A 648 8.12 9.56 -30.08
CA ASP A 648 8.29 10.98 -29.81
C ASP A 648 6.96 11.72 -30.04
N PHE A 649 6.32 12.12 -28.98
CA PHE A 649 5.01 12.79 -29.03
C PHE A 649 5.01 14.18 -29.69
N GLN A 650 6.19 14.78 -29.90
CA GLN A 650 6.28 16.06 -30.61
C GLN A 650 6.25 15.89 -32.13
N THR A 651 6.84 14.82 -32.63
CA THR A 651 7.07 14.63 -34.08
C THR A 651 6.31 13.44 -34.68
N GLU A 652 5.85 12.51 -33.85
CA GLU A 652 5.18 11.29 -34.32
C GLU A 652 3.69 11.29 -33.93
N PRO A 653 2.78 10.94 -34.85
CA PRO A 653 1.36 10.93 -34.57
C PRO A 653 0.97 9.74 -33.68
N LEU A 654 -0.08 9.93 -32.85
CA LEU A 654 -0.73 8.86 -32.11
C LEU A 654 -1.51 7.89 -33.00
N GLY A 655 -1.97 8.36 -34.11
CA GLY A 655 -2.74 7.61 -35.09
C GLY A 655 -3.30 8.54 -36.19
N THR A 656 -4.29 8.05 -36.92
CA THR A 656 -4.99 8.83 -37.97
C THR A 656 -6.46 8.90 -37.68
N ASP A 657 -7.09 10.01 -38.01
CA ASP A 657 -8.55 10.16 -37.94
C ASP A 657 -9.26 9.35 -39.05
N THR A 658 -10.58 9.39 -39.04
CA THR A 658 -11.43 8.73 -40.04
C THR A 658 -11.22 9.24 -41.45
N THR A 659 -10.57 10.39 -41.62
CA THR A 659 -10.25 10.99 -42.91
C THR A 659 -8.83 10.67 -43.37
N GLY A 660 -8.02 10.01 -42.55
CA GLY A 660 -6.61 9.70 -42.81
C GLY A 660 -5.64 10.80 -42.40
N LYS A 661 -6.08 11.85 -41.70
CA LYS A 661 -5.22 12.92 -41.15
C LYS A 661 -4.51 12.42 -39.89
N ASN A 662 -3.20 12.70 -39.78
CA ASN A 662 -2.41 12.41 -38.58
C ASN A 662 -2.91 13.26 -37.38
N ILE A 663 -3.09 12.60 -36.24
CA ILE A 663 -3.45 13.20 -34.97
C ILE A 663 -2.25 13.08 -34.03
N TYR A 664 -1.81 14.21 -33.49
CA TYR A 664 -0.69 14.32 -32.55
C TYR A 664 -1.21 14.52 -31.12
N LEU A 665 -0.35 14.30 -30.12
CA LEU A 665 -0.73 14.47 -28.72
C LEU A 665 -1.22 15.88 -28.38
N HIS A 666 -0.58 16.91 -28.94
CA HIS A 666 -0.95 18.31 -28.74
C HIS A 666 -2.32 18.67 -29.30
N ASP A 667 -2.82 17.94 -30.32
CA ASP A 667 -4.18 18.17 -30.89
C ASP A 667 -5.29 17.78 -29.93
N ILE A 668 -5.03 16.82 -29.05
CA ILE A 668 -6.03 16.25 -28.11
C ILE A 668 -5.74 16.54 -26.64
N TRP A 669 -4.63 17.23 -26.31
CA TRP A 669 -4.33 17.60 -24.93
C TRP A 669 -5.34 18.62 -24.40
N PRO A 670 -5.98 18.38 -23.22
CA PRO A 670 -6.98 19.30 -22.69
C PRO A 670 -6.34 20.61 -22.19
N ALA A 671 -7.03 21.73 -22.38
CA ALA A 671 -6.61 23.00 -21.82
C ALA A 671 -6.83 23.02 -20.29
N LEU A 672 -6.00 23.74 -19.56
CA LEU A 672 -6.09 23.79 -18.08
C LEU A 672 -7.42 24.42 -17.63
N GLU A 673 -7.89 25.45 -18.33
CA GLU A 673 -9.15 26.13 -18.05
C GLU A 673 -10.35 25.18 -18.22
N GLU A 674 -10.30 24.32 -19.23
CA GLU A 674 -11.33 23.32 -19.51
C GLU A 674 -11.41 22.28 -18.37
N VAL A 675 -10.25 21.91 -17.82
CA VAL A 675 -10.15 20.99 -16.68
C VAL A 675 -10.70 21.63 -15.41
N HIS A 676 -10.31 22.87 -15.10
CA HIS A 676 -10.77 23.60 -13.90
C HIS A 676 -12.28 23.82 -13.91
N GLN A 677 -12.84 24.20 -15.06
CA GLN A 677 -14.28 24.42 -15.18
C GLN A 677 -15.06 23.14 -14.82
N ILE A 678 -14.69 22.00 -15.39
CA ILE A 678 -15.34 20.71 -15.11
C ILE A 678 -15.12 20.29 -13.65
N GLU A 679 -13.97 20.58 -13.07
CA GLU A 679 -13.69 20.28 -11.67
C GLU A 679 -14.62 21.06 -10.74
N GLU A 680 -14.76 22.38 -10.93
CA GLU A 680 -15.65 23.23 -10.12
C GLU A 680 -17.13 22.83 -10.23
N GLU A 681 -17.56 22.38 -11.41
CA GLU A 681 -18.94 21.97 -11.65
C GLU A 681 -19.30 20.60 -11.05
N HIS A 682 -18.33 19.69 -10.95
CA HIS A 682 -18.61 18.28 -10.65
C HIS A 682 -17.99 17.75 -9.35
N VAL A 683 -17.07 18.47 -8.69
CA VAL A 683 -16.50 18.06 -7.40
C VAL A 683 -17.14 18.86 -6.28
N ILE A 684 -18.24 18.37 -5.74
CA ILE A 684 -19.13 19.11 -4.81
C ILE A 684 -19.24 18.43 -3.43
N LEU A 685 -19.46 19.23 -2.38
CA LEU A 685 -19.56 18.79 -0.98
C LEU A 685 -20.56 17.66 -0.71
N SER A 686 -21.72 17.67 -1.40
CA SER A 686 -22.75 16.65 -1.21
C SER A 686 -22.27 15.22 -1.48
N MET A 687 -21.29 15.07 -2.37
CA MET A 687 -20.69 13.78 -2.70
C MET A 687 -19.91 13.19 -1.52
N PHE A 688 -19.12 14.02 -0.82
CA PHE A 688 -18.34 13.57 0.34
C PHE A 688 -19.24 13.07 1.46
N LYS A 689 -20.37 13.75 1.71
CA LYS A 689 -21.34 13.34 2.73
C LYS A 689 -22.01 12.01 2.40
N ALA A 690 -22.47 11.83 1.16
CA ALA A 690 -23.12 10.58 0.73
C ALA A 690 -22.19 9.36 0.80
N LEU A 691 -20.90 9.55 0.50
CA LEU A 691 -19.93 8.48 0.59
C LEU A 691 -19.50 8.14 2.02
N LYS A 692 -19.48 9.14 2.91
CA LYS A 692 -19.22 8.91 4.34
C LYS A 692 -20.25 7.97 4.94
N GLU A 693 -21.52 8.19 4.67
CA GLU A 693 -22.59 7.29 5.11
C GLU A 693 -22.41 5.86 4.57
N LYS A 694 -21.97 5.72 3.31
CA LYS A 694 -21.69 4.41 2.69
C LYS A 694 -20.49 3.69 3.34
N ILE A 695 -19.45 4.44 3.76
CA ILE A 695 -18.29 3.88 4.47
C ILE A 695 -18.71 3.35 5.84
N GLU A 696 -19.49 4.11 6.57
CA GLU A 696 -19.97 3.75 7.91
C GLU A 696 -20.91 2.54 7.89
N MET A 697 -21.79 2.44 6.89
CA MET A 697 -22.73 1.33 6.74
C MET A 697 -22.12 0.07 6.12
N GLY A 698 -21.01 0.18 5.36
CA GLY A 698 -20.42 -0.93 4.61
C GLY A 698 -21.19 -1.28 3.32
N ASN A 699 -21.01 -2.48 2.83
CA ASN A 699 -21.73 -2.99 1.67
C ASN A 699 -22.50 -4.29 2.00
N LYS A 700 -23.53 -4.60 1.21
CA LYS A 700 -24.42 -5.77 1.46
C LYS A 700 -23.68 -7.08 1.56
N ARG A 701 -22.55 -7.26 0.84
CA ARG A 701 -21.74 -8.49 0.89
C ARG A 701 -20.99 -8.57 2.22
N TRP A 702 -20.46 -7.45 2.70
CA TRP A 702 -19.83 -7.36 4.01
C TRP A 702 -20.85 -7.61 5.13
N ASP A 703 -22.03 -7.02 5.04
CA ASP A 703 -23.05 -7.17 6.07
C ASP A 703 -23.55 -8.63 6.19
N SER A 704 -23.73 -9.31 5.04
CA SER A 704 -24.16 -10.71 5.00
C SER A 704 -23.06 -11.70 5.37
N LEU A 705 -21.81 -11.26 5.51
CA LEU A 705 -20.69 -12.14 5.87
C LEU A 705 -20.83 -12.57 7.33
N GLU A 706 -20.93 -13.85 7.57
CA GLU A 706 -20.94 -14.42 8.92
C GLU A 706 -19.54 -14.37 9.53
N ALA A 707 -19.44 -14.02 10.80
CA ALA A 707 -18.20 -14.05 11.58
C ALA A 707 -18.48 -14.70 12.94
N PRO A 708 -17.50 -15.38 13.54
CA PRO A 708 -17.63 -15.96 14.87
C PRO A 708 -18.03 -14.91 15.92
N ASP A 709 -18.81 -15.33 16.90
CA ASP A 709 -19.21 -14.49 18.04
C ASP A 709 -18.58 -15.07 19.32
N SER A 710 -17.25 -15.03 19.39
CA SER A 710 -16.46 -15.60 20.48
C SER A 710 -15.26 -14.70 20.82
N VAL A 711 -14.89 -14.63 22.10
CA VAL A 711 -13.75 -13.82 22.60
C VAL A 711 -12.41 -14.30 22.00
N LEU A 712 -12.27 -15.61 21.83
CA LEU A 712 -11.13 -16.22 21.14
C LEU A 712 -11.53 -16.59 19.73
N PHE A 713 -10.61 -16.44 18.78
CA PHE A 713 -10.88 -16.85 17.40
C PHE A 713 -10.89 -18.38 17.30
N PRO A 714 -11.92 -18.98 16.68
CA PRO A 714 -11.98 -20.43 16.49
C PRO A 714 -11.13 -20.85 15.29
N TRP A 715 -9.84 -21.09 15.52
CA TRP A 715 -8.87 -21.46 14.49
C TRP A 715 -9.28 -22.73 13.74
N ASP A 716 -9.38 -22.64 12.41
CA ASP A 716 -9.56 -23.81 11.56
C ASP A 716 -8.19 -24.34 11.08
N LEU A 717 -7.84 -25.55 11.51
CA LEU A 717 -6.59 -26.22 11.09
C LEU A 717 -6.52 -26.52 9.60
N LYS A 718 -7.65 -26.49 8.89
CA LYS A 718 -7.72 -26.65 7.43
C LYS A 718 -7.55 -25.34 6.69
N SER A 719 -7.69 -24.20 7.36
CA SER A 719 -7.55 -22.89 6.74
C SER A 719 -6.20 -22.74 6.04
N THR A 720 -6.23 -22.15 4.86
CA THR A 720 -5.05 -21.84 4.08
C THR A 720 -4.70 -20.35 4.09
N TYR A 721 -5.52 -19.51 4.75
CA TYR A 721 -5.35 -18.07 4.88
C TYR A 721 -5.09 -17.61 6.30
N ILE A 722 -5.76 -18.21 7.31
CA ILE A 722 -5.70 -17.78 8.71
C ILE A 722 -5.30 -18.98 9.56
N ARG A 723 -4.19 -18.86 10.27
CA ARG A 723 -3.66 -19.90 11.15
C ARG A 723 -3.08 -19.28 12.41
N CYS A 724 -3.28 -19.93 13.56
CA CYS A 724 -2.62 -19.54 14.80
C CYS A 724 -1.10 -19.67 14.63
N PRO A 725 -0.33 -18.58 14.76
CA PRO A 725 1.11 -18.66 14.63
C PRO A 725 1.76 -19.33 15.84
N SER A 726 2.85 -20.04 15.59
CA SER A 726 3.56 -20.85 16.61
C SER A 726 4.51 -20.02 17.49
N PHE A 727 4.43 -18.68 17.48
CA PHE A 727 5.33 -17.81 18.28
C PHE A 727 5.17 -18.01 19.78
N PHE A 728 3.98 -18.37 20.24
CA PHE A 728 3.61 -18.51 21.64
C PHE A 728 3.70 -19.95 22.16
N ASP A 729 3.97 -20.96 21.34
CA ASP A 729 3.93 -22.38 21.71
C ASP A 729 4.84 -22.74 22.90
N LYS A 730 5.91 -21.97 23.10
CA LYS A 730 6.90 -22.16 24.18
C LYS A 730 6.88 -21.05 25.20
N LEU A 731 5.83 -20.22 25.21
CA LEU A 731 5.71 -19.10 26.14
C LEU A 731 5.50 -19.60 27.57
N THR A 732 6.31 -19.11 28.51
CA THR A 732 6.24 -19.36 29.94
C THR A 732 5.98 -18.06 30.69
N LYS A 733 5.46 -18.14 31.94
CA LYS A 733 5.21 -16.93 32.78
C LYS A 733 6.49 -16.12 32.98
N GLU A 734 7.57 -16.82 33.32
CA GLU A 734 8.89 -16.19 33.49
C GLU A 734 9.70 -16.30 32.20
N PRO A 735 10.49 -15.28 31.86
CA PRO A 735 11.38 -15.38 30.72
C PRO A 735 12.43 -16.48 30.94
N VAL A 736 12.71 -17.23 29.89
CA VAL A 736 13.79 -18.22 29.91
C VAL A 736 15.13 -17.49 29.85
N ALA A 737 16.09 -17.86 30.70
CA ALA A 737 17.42 -17.28 30.66
C ALA A 737 18.04 -17.34 29.23
N LEU A 738 18.75 -16.29 28.85
CA LEU A 738 19.48 -16.26 27.58
C LEU A 738 20.43 -17.42 27.48
N ARG A 739 20.33 -18.22 26.44
CA ARG A 739 21.22 -19.34 26.13
C ARG A 739 22.27 -18.91 25.12
N SER A 740 23.49 -19.40 25.31
CA SER A 740 24.52 -19.33 24.29
C SER A 740 24.05 -19.97 22.99
N ILE A 741 24.49 -19.42 21.87
CA ILE A 741 24.30 -20.04 20.55
C ILE A 741 25.54 -20.94 20.34
N GLU A 742 25.32 -22.23 20.25
CA GLU A 742 26.43 -23.19 20.15
C GLU A 742 26.34 -23.96 18.84
N ASN A 743 27.48 -24.07 18.15
CA ASN A 743 27.61 -24.82 16.90
C ASN A 743 26.56 -24.51 15.83
N ALA A 744 26.17 -23.24 15.73
CA ALA A 744 25.20 -22.80 14.74
C ALA A 744 25.75 -22.94 13.31
N HIS A 745 24.95 -23.50 12.42
CA HIS A 745 25.25 -23.55 10.99
C HIS A 745 24.77 -22.30 10.26
N VAL A 746 25.45 -21.92 9.18
CA VAL A 746 25.04 -20.83 8.31
C VAL A 746 23.98 -21.33 7.34
N LEU A 747 22.76 -20.85 7.49
CA LEU A 747 21.67 -21.17 6.57
C LEU A 747 21.89 -20.52 5.20
N LEU A 748 22.32 -19.26 5.19
CA LEU A 748 22.55 -18.46 3.99
C LEU A 748 23.78 -17.58 4.16
N HIS A 749 24.60 -17.49 3.09
CA HIS A 749 25.68 -16.54 2.98
C HIS A 749 25.34 -15.53 1.88
N LEU A 750 24.87 -14.36 2.27
CA LEU A 750 24.30 -13.33 1.42
C LEU A 750 25.28 -12.17 1.18
N GLY A 751 25.06 -11.40 0.14
CA GLY A 751 25.81 -10.18 -0.16
C GLY A 751 25.16 -8.91 0.39
N ASP A 752 25.48 -7.77 -0.24
CA ASP A 752 24.97 -6.46 0.10
C ASP A 752 23.53 -6.23 -0.40
N CYS A 753 22.84 -5.27 0.23
CA CYS A 753 21.53 -4.76 -0.18
C CYS A 753 20.45 -5.84 -0.34
N VAL A 754 20.47 -6.85 0.51
CA VAL A 754 19.41 -7.85 0.57
C VAL A 754 18.15 -7.19 1.10
N THR A 755 17.13 -7.13 0.25
CA THR A 755 15.87 -6.44 0.58
C THR A 755 14.91 -7.34 1.35
N THR A 756 13.94 -6.74 2.03
CA THR A 756 12.84 -7.46 2.67
C THR A 756 12.02 -8.29 1.68
N ASP A 757 11.96 -7.90 0.40
CA ASP A 757 11.35 -8.70 -0.67
C ASP A 757 12.18 -9.95 -1.05
N HIS A 758 13.50 -9.92 -0.88
CA HIS A 758 14.34 -11.11 -1.03
C HIS A 758 14.11 -12.09 0.13
N ILE A 759 13.89 -11.57 1.34
CA ILE A 759 13.68 -12.39 2.54
C ILE A 759 12.24 -12.94 2.59
N SER A 760 11.25 -12.09 2.40
CA SER A 760 9.83 -12.46 2.43
C SER A 760 9.09 -11.89 1.22
N PRO A 761 8.90 -12.68 0.15
CA PRO A 761 8.23 -12.25 -1.06
C PRO A 761 6.75 -11.93 -0.82
N ALA A 762 6.20 -10.99 -1.60
CA ALA A 762 4.79 -10.59 -1.55
C ALA A 762 3.98 -11.07 -2.78
N GLY A 763 4.66 -11.33 -3.89
CA GLY A 763 4.06 -11.68 -5.19
C GLY A 763 3.52 -13.11 -5.28
N SER A 764 3.34 -13.57 -6.51
CA SER A 764 2.79 -14.89 -6.81
C SER A 764 3.63 -16.03 -6.24
N ILE A 765 2.96 -17.11 -5.83
CA ILE A 765 3.58 -18.32 -5.30
C ILE A 765 4.03 -19.20 -6.47
N ALA A 766 5.33 -19.39 -6.62
CA ALA A 766 5.90 -20.21 -7.68
C ALA A 766 5.45 -21.68 -7.55
N ARG A 767 5.03 -22.30 -8.67
CA ARG A 767 4.45 -23.65 -8.70
C ARG A 767 5.37 -24.74 -8.14
N SER A 768 6.67 -24.54 -8.20
CA SER A 768 7.69 -25.49 -7.71
C SER A 768 8.13 -25.24 -6.27
N SER A 769 7.64 -24.17 -5.61
CA SER A 769 8.09 -23.77 -4.27
C SER A 769 7.56 -24.68 -3.16
N ALA A 770 8.23 -24.66 -1.99
CA ALA A 770 7.76 -25.37 -0.81
C ALA A 770 6.36 -24.93 -0.35
N ALA A 771 6.01 -23.64 -0.53
CA ALA A 771 4.67 -23.12 -0.27
C ALA A 771 3.63 -23.71 -1.24
N ALA A 772 3.96 -23.85 -2.53
CA ALA A 772 3.09 -24.49 -3.50
C ALA A 772 2.83 -25.97 -3.17
N LYS A 773 3.88 -26.71 -2.79
CA LYS A 773 3.75 -28.11 -2.32
C LYS A 773 2.79 -28.21 -1.13
N TYR A 774 2.93 -27.30 -0.16
CA TYR A 774 2.03 -27.24 1.00
C TYR A 774 0.59 -26.94 0.60
N LEU A 775 0.33 -25.93 -0.23
CA LEU A 775 -1.02 -25.57 -0.68
C LEU A 775 -1.67 -26.69 -1.51
N THR A 776 -0.90 -27.36 -2.37
CA THR A 776 -1.37 -28.53 -3.13
C THR A 776 -1.74 -29.69 -2.21
N SER A 777 -0.95 -29.95 -1.15
CA SER A 777 -1.28 -30.96 -0.15
C SER A 777 -2.58 -30.65 0.64
N ARG A 778 -3.01 -29.38 0.63
CA ARG A 778 -4.30 -28.93 1.19
C ARG A 778 -5.43 -28.93 0.17
N GLY A 779 -5.19 -29.44 -1.06
CA GLY A 779 -6.19 -29.59 -2.12
C GLY A 779 -6.34 -28.40 -3.05
N LEU A 780 -5.48 -27.36 -2.94
CA LEU A 780 -5.54 -26.18 -3.81
C LEU A 780 -4.80 -26.43 -5.13
N THR A 781 -5.37 -25.92 -6.21
CA THR A 781 -4.73 -25.88 -7.53
C THR A 781 -3.84 -24.64 -7.66
N PRO A 782 -2.87 -24.61 -8.59
CA PRO A 782 -2.03 -23.41 -8.83
C PRO A 782 -2.79 -22.11 -9.11
N ARG A 783 -4.01 -22.17 -9.63
CA ARG A 783 -4.87 -21.01 -9.87
C ARG A 783 -5.42 -20.41 -8.58
N GLU A 784 -5.53 -21.24 -7.52
CA GLU A 784 -6.06 -20.86 -6.21
C GLU A 784 -4.98 -20.47 -5.21
N PHE A 785 -3.70 -20.54 -5.60
CA PHE A 785 -2.61 -20.21 -4.66
C PHE A 785 -2.66 -18.76 -4.19
N ASN A 786 -3.16 -17.82 -5.03
CA ASN A 786 -3.12 -16.40 -4.76
C ASN A 786 -1.65 -15.93 -4.58
N SER A 787 -1.41 -14.89 -3.81
CA SER A 787 -0.07 -14.36 -3.55
C SER A 787 0.39 -14.62 -2.10
N TYR A 788 1.70 -14.53 -1.85
CA TYR A 788 2.23 -14.52 -0.48
C TYR A 788 1.61 -13.39 0.36
N GLY A 789 1.41 -12.20 -0.24
CA GLY A 789 0.77 -11.07 0.42
C GLY A 789 -0.62 -11.40 0.98
N ALA A 790 -1.45 -12.09 0.17
CA ALA A 790 -2.78 -12.50 0.58
C ALA A 790 -2.79 -13.57 1.69
N ARG A 791 -1.69 -14.30 1.88
CA ARG A 791 -1.57 -15.41 2.85
C ARG A 791 -0.73 -15.10 4.09
N ARG A 792 -0.44 -13.83 4.34
CA ARG A 792 0.35 -13.38 5.50
C ARG A 792 -0.24 -13.72 6.86
N GLY A 793 -1.55 -14.04 6.93
CA GLY A 793 -2.18 -14.59 8.13
C GLY A 793 -1.96 -16.10 8.35
N ASN A 794 -1.16 -16.76 7.49
CA ASN A 794 -0.84 -18.19 7.60
C ASN A 794 0.68 -18.39 7.73
N ASP A 795 1.14 -18.66 8.93
CA ASP A 795 2.55 -18.85 9.26
C ASP A 795 3.20 -20.01 8.47
N ALA A 796 2.45 -21.10 8.19
CA ALA A 796 2.96 -22.25 7.47
C ALA A 796 3.27 -21.92 6.00
N VAL A 797 2.47 -21.07 5.35
CA VAL A 797 2.76 -20.57 3.98
C VAL A 797 3.93 -19.61 4.00
N MET A 798 3.91 -18.65 4.93
CA MET A 798 4.92 -17.59 4.99
C MET A 798 6.31 -18.11 5.34
N THR A 799 6.41 -19.06 6.26
CA THR A 799 7.68 -19.72 6.59
C THR A 799 8.27 -20.46 5.38
N ARG A 800 7.41 -21.13 4.59
CA ARG A 800 7.82 -21.79 3.35
C ARG A 800 8.17 -20.81 2.22
N GLY A 801 7.64 -19.57 2.29
CA GLY A 801 7.96 -18.49 1.38
C GLY A 801 9.22 -17.71 1.77
N THR A 802 9.70 -17.88 3.01
CA THR A 802 10.87 -17.17 3.50
C THR A 802 12.12 -17.60 2.70
N PHE A 803 12.81 -16.60 2.14
CA PHE A 803 13.96 -16.76 1.22
C PHE A 803 13.62 -17.52 -0.09
N ALA A 804 12.33 -17.60 -0.47
CA ALA A 804 11.90 -18.26 -1.70
C ALA A 804 11.97 -17.35 -2.94
N ASN A 805 12.55 -16.16 -2.85
CA ASN A 805 12.71 -15.26 -3.98
C ASN A 805 13.74 -15.80 -4.98
N ILE A 806 13.33 -15.93 -6.24
CA ILE A 806 14.20 -16.47 -7.32
C ILE A 806 15.43 -15.57 -7.62
N LYS A 807 15.41 -14.32 -7.20
CA LYS A 807 16.51 -13.35 -7.36
C LYS A 807 17.49 -13.37 -6.16
N LEU A 808 17.21 -14.14 -5.12
CA LEU A 808 18.06 -14.23 -3.95
C LEU A 808 19.41 -14.86 -4.36
N PHE A 809 20.49 -14.10 -4.16
CA PHE A 809 21.86 -14.59 -4.40
C PHE A 809 22.44 -15.16 -3.11
N ASN A 810 22.73 -16.45 -3.10
CA ASN A 810 23.43 -17.15 -2.01
C ASN A 810 24.81 -17.57 -2.50
N LYS A 811 25.88 -17.12 -1.81
CA LYS A 811 27.28 -17.46 -2.16
C LYS A 811 27.49 -18.96 -2.21
N PHE A 812 26.79 -19.78 -1.43
CA PHE A 812 26.91 -21.25 -1.49
C PHE A 812 26.51 -21.84 -2.84
N ILE A 813 25.60 -21.18 -3.53
CA ILE A 813 25.04 -21.64 -4.82
C ILE A 813 25.73 -20.96 -6.00
N GLY A 814 26.26 -19.73 -5.81
CA GLY A 814 26.99 -18.98 -6.82
C GLY A 814 26.12 -18.38 -7.94
N LYS A 815 24.79 -18.49 -7.83
CA LYS A 815 23.81 -17.92 -8.76
C LYS A 815 22.49 -17.58 -8.02
N PRO A 816 21.67 -16.67 -8.55
CA PRO A 816 20.36 -16.41 -7.98
C PRO A 816 19.48 -17.68 -7.97
N ALA A 817 19.06 -18.10 -6.79
CA ALA A 817 18.14 -19.23 -6.59
C ALA A 817 17.66 -19.26 -5.14
N PRO A 818 16.39 -19.71 -4.86
CA PRO A 818 15.88 -19.88 -3.51
C PRO A 818 16.38 -21.18 -2.86
N LYS A 819 17.69 -21.42 -2.91
CA LYS A 819 18.34 -22.67 -2.48
C LYS A 819 19.51 -22.42 -1.55
N THR A 820 19.80 -23.45 -0.74
CA THR A 820 20.98 -23.51 0.10
C THR A 820 21.54 -24.93 0.17
N ILE A 821 22.62 -25.11 0.90
CA ILE A 821 23.25 -26.41 1.17
C ILE A 821 22.94 -26.79 2.61
N HIS A 822 22.36 -27.97 2.82
CA HIS A 822 22.33 -28.61 4.13
C HIS A 822 23.68 -29.30 4.39
N PHE A 823 24.55 -28.66 5.16
CA PHE A 823 25.94 -29.11 5.32
C PHE A 823 26.09 -30.52 5.90
N PRO A 824 25.27 -30.94 6.91
CA PRO A 824 25.41 -32.32 7.42
C PRO A 824 25.17 -33.40 6.33
N SER A 825 24.24 -33.20 5.41
CA SER A 825 24.00 -34.16 4.31
C SER A 825 24.66 -33.81 2.99
N GLY A 826 25.23 -32.60 2.83
CA GLY A 826 25.80 -32.10 1.57
C GLY A 826 24.78 -31.83 0.47
N GLN A 827 23.47 -31.93 0.73
CA GLN A 827 22.41 -31.76 -0.26
C GLN A 827 22.09 -30.30 -0.55
N MET A 828 21.84 -29.97 -1.82
CA MET A 828 21.30 -28.68 -2.24
C MET A 828 19.79 -28.77 -2.22
N LEU A 829 19.16 -27.99 -1.33
CA LEU A 829 17.71 -28.01 -1.07
C LEU A 829 17.11 -26.62 -1.19
N ASP A 830 15.79 -26.53 -1.24
CA ASP A 830 15.08 -25.27 -0.98
C ASP A 830 15.40 -24.82 0.45
N VAL A 831 15.47 -23.48 0.68
CA VAL A 831 15.89 -22.96 1.98
C VAL A 831 15.03 -23.48 3.13
N PHE A 832 13.69 -23.56 2.90
CA PHE A 832 12.77 -24.13 3.88
C PHE A 832 13.07 -25.61 4.19
N GLU A 833 13.29 -26.41 3.16
CA GLU A 833 13.55 -27.86 3.32
C GLU A 833 14.86 -28.10 4.09
N ALA A 834 15.91 -27.31 3.80
CA ALA A 834 17.15 -27.36 4.54
C ALA A 834 16.98 -26.96 6.01
N ALA A 835 16.26 -25.85 6.26
CA ALA A 835 15.99 -25.37 7.61
C ALA A 835 15.20 -26.39 8.45
N GLU A 836 14.23 -27.08 7.81
CA GLU A 836 13.45 -28.12 8.46
C GLU A 836 14.31 -29.33 8.88
N LEU A 837 15.34 -29.70 8.10
CA LEU A 837 16.30 -30.74 8.47
C LEU A 837 17.13 -30.29 9.68
N TYR A 838 17.72 -29.11 9.66
CA TYR A 838 18.47 -28.55 10.78
C TYR A 838 17.64 -28.49 12.07
N GLN A 839 16.37 -28.08 11.97
CA GLN A 839 15.46 -28.06 13.14
C GLN A 839 15.19 -29.45 13.70
N LYS A 840 15.01 -30.48 12.84
CA LYS A 840 14.84 -31.87 13.27
C LYS A 840 16.08 -32.43 13.98
N GLU A 841 17.26 -31.95 13.58
CA GLU A 841 18.55 -32.29 14.17
C GLU A 841 18.87 -31.45 15.43
N GLY A 842 18.02 -30.44 15.75
CA GLY A 842 18.21 -29.51 16.88
C GLY A 842 19.37 -28.53 16.70
N ILE A 843 19.81 -28.31 15.48
CA ILE A 843 20.95 -27.45 15.12
C ILE A 843 20.45 -26.00 14.98
N PRO A 844 21.02 -25.03 15.73
CA PRO A 844 20.69 -23.61 15.56
C PRO A 844 21.27 -23.05 14.27
N LEU A 845 20.62 -22.01 13.73
CA LEU A 845 20.96 -21.41 12.45
C LEU A 845 21.32 -19.92 12.62
N ILE A 846 22.24 -19.45 11.76
CA ILE A 846 22.56 -18.04 11.56
C ILE A 846 22.54 -17.68 10.09
N VAL A 847 22.43 -16.38 9.80
CA VAL A 847 22.55 -15.82 8.44
C VAL A 847 23.76 -14.90 8.40
N LEU A 848 24.63 -15.06 7.39
CA LEU A 848 25.70 -14.11 7.07
C LEU A 848 25.22 -13.15 5.97
N ALA A 849 25.40 -11.85 6.15
CA ALA A 849 24.99 -10.82 5.21
C ALA A 849 26.02 -9.68 5.10
N GLY A 850 25.94 -8.91 4.04
CA GLY A 850 26.78 -7.73 3.82
C GLY A 850 26.14 -6.45 4.32
N LYS A 851 26.29 -5.35 3.55
CA LYS A 851 25.80 -4.01 3.88
C LYS A 851 24.29 -3.87 3.64
N LYS A 852 23.64 -3.05 4.48
CA LYS A 852 22.21 -2.67 4.35
C LYS A 852 21.27 -3.89 4.26
N TYR A 853 21.48 -4.86 5.14
CA TYR A 853 20.60 -6.02 5.24
C TYR A 853 19.19 -5.59 5.68
N GLY A 854 18.17 -6.06 4.97
CA GLY A 854 16.77 -5.75 5.25
C GLY A 854 16.27 -4.44 4.65
N SER A 855 16.99 -3.87 3.65
CA SER A 855 16.54 -2.66 2.95
C SER A 855 15.20 -2.88 2.20
N GLY A 856 14.49 -1.81 1.90
CA GLY A 856 13.23 -1.83 1.16
C GLY A 856 12.01 -1.56 2.05
N ASN A 857 10.87 -2.18 1.72
CA ASN A 857 9.63 -1.97 2.48
C ASN A 857 9.73 -2.59 3.89
N SER A 858 9.20 -1.89 4.89
CA SER A 858 9.04 -2.46 6.22
C SER A 858 8.14 -3.71 6.15
N ARG A 859 8.64 -4.84 6.66
CA ARG A 859 7.94 -6.12 6.57
C ARG A 859 8.32 -7.04 7.72
N ASP A 860 7.40 -7.24 8.64
CA ASP A 860 7.55 -8.08 9.82
C ASP A 860 7.89 -9.54 9.48
N TRP A 861 7.27 -10.10 8.43
CA TRP A 861 7.57 -11.45 7.96
C TRP A 861 9.01 -11.66 7.50
N ALA A 862 9.75 -10.57 7.19
CA ALA A 862 11.20 -10.67 6.94
C ALA A 862 12.00 -10.99 8.22
N ALA A 863 11.40 -10.85 9.41
CA ALA A 863 11.95 -11.29 10.68
C ALA A 863 11.23 -12.52 11.24
N LYS A 864 9.89 -12.55 11.21
CA LYS A 864 9.05 -13.68 11.66
C LYS A 864 9.41 -14.97 10.91
N GLY A 865 9.59 -14.89 9.58
CA GLY A 865 9.97 -16.04 8.76
C GLY A 865 11.30 -16.68 9.15
N PRO A 866 12.43 -15.95 9.16
CA PRO A 866 13.71 -16.47 9.67
C PRO A 866 13.62 -17.03 11.08
N TYR A 867 12.89 -16.39 11.99
CA TYR A 867 12.66 -16.92 13.35
C TYR A 867 12.05 -18.32 13.32
N LEU A 868 10.98 -18.50 12.51
CA LEU A 868 10.31 -19.79 12.34
C LEU A 868 11.17 -20.83 11.60
N LEU A 869 12.12 -20.41 10.78
CA LEU A 869 13.14 -21.28 10.19
C LEU A 869 14.23 -21.71 11.19
N GLY A 870 14.25 -21.18 12.41
CA GLY A 870 15.22 -21.53 13.44
C GLY A 870 16.45 -20.63 13.48
N VAL A 871 16.46 -19.50 12.75
CA VAL A 871 17.55 -18.51 12.80
C VAL A 871 17.58 -17.87 14.18
N LYS A 872 18.76 -17.86 14.82
CA LYS A 872 19.01 -17.29 16.15
C LYS A 872 19.71 -15.94 16.11
N ALA A 873 20.53 -15.73 15.08
CA ALA A 873 21.24 -14.47 14.87
C ALA A 873 21.42 -14.20 13.37
N VAL A 874 21.48 -12.94 13.05
CA VAL A 874 21.96 -12.46 11.74
C VAL A 874 23.29 -11.76 12.02
N LEU A 875 24.32 -12.02 11.22
CA LEU A 875 25.61 -11.36 11.27
C LEU A 875 25.82 -10.58 9.97
N ALA A 876 25.77 -9.24 10.02
CA ALA A 876 25.83 -8.36 8.87
C ALA A 876 26.88 -7.25 9.03
N GLU A 877 27.34 -6.65 7.92
CA GLU A 877 28.18 -5.44 7.97
C GLU A 877 27.37 -4.21 8.42
N SER A 878 26.10 -4.12 8.00
CA SER A 878 25.16 -3.10 8.47
C SER A 878 23.71 -3.49 8.16
N TYR A 879 22.80 -2.90 8.89
CA TYR A 879 21.36 -3.13 8.78
C TYR A 879 20.60 -1.89 8.29
N GLU A 880 19.43 -2.10 7.72
CA GLU A 880 18.39 -1.09 7.73
C GLU A 880 17.71 -1.08 9.11
N LYS A 881 17.52 0.12 9.70
CA LYS A 881 17.10 0.29 11.09
C LYS A 881 15.79 -0.46 11.39
N ILE A 882 14.74 -0.22 10.62
CA ILE A 882 13.42 -0.84 10.83
C ILE A 882 13.53 -2.38 10.83
N HIS A 883 14.33 -2.96 9.94
CA HIS A 883 14.48 -4.42 9.88
C HIS A 883 15.28 -4.97 11.06
N LYS A 884 16.27 -4.23 11.55
CA LYS A 884 17.01 -4.57 12.78
C LYS A 884 16.06 -4.61 13.97
N ASP A 885 15.20 -3.60 14.10
CA ASP A 885 14.20 -3.52 15.18
C ASP A 885 13.21 -4.68 15.11
N HIS A 886 12.81 -5.11 13.89
CA HIS A 886 11.99 -6.32 13.70
C HIS A 886 12.71 -7.60 14.15
N LEU A 887 14.00 -7.76 13.87
CA LEU A 887 14.76 -8.92 14.34
C LEU A 887 14.76 -9.00 15.87
N ILE A 888 15.01 -7.87 16.54
CA ILE A 888 14.95 -7.76 18.01
C ILE A 888 13.54 -8.06 18.51
N GLY A 889 12.55 -7.45 17.88
CA GLY A 889 11.12 -7.58 18.22
C GLY A 889 10.59 -9.01 18.16
N ILE A 890 11.22 -9.90 17.40
CA ILE A 890 10.87 -11.33 17.34
C ILE A 890 11.86 -12.24 18.08
N GLY A 891 12.95 -11.69 18.65
CA GLY A 891 13.95 -12.44 19.41
C GLY A 891 15.09 -13.04 18.60
N ILE A 892 15.44 -12.43 17.46
CA ILE A 892 16.66 -12.74 16.69
C ILE A 892 17.75 -11.72 17.05
N ALA A 893 18.96 -12.17 17.39
CA ALA A 893 20.08 -11.29 17.70
C ALA A 893 20.66 -10.62 16.43
N PRO A 894 20.61 -9.28 16.32
CA PRO A 894 21.32 -8.56 15.26
C PRO A 894 22.79 -8.38 15.67
N LEU A 895 23.71 -9.05 14.99
CA LEU A 895 25.14 -8.98 15.23
C LEU A 895 25.80 -8.23 14.09
N GLN A 896 26.68 -7.29 14.39
CA GLN A 896 27.37 -6.48 13.39
C GLN A 896 28.88 -6.76 13.44
N PHE A 897 29.48 -6.92 12.26
CA PHE A 897 30.95 -6.96 12.16
C PHE A 897 31.59 -5.67 12.66
N LEU A 898 32.80 -5.75 13.22
CA LEU A 898 33.54 -4.55 13.61
C LEU A 898 33.82 -3.66 12.39
N PRO A 899 33.96 -2.32 12.56
CA PRO A 899 34.22 -1.42 11.46
C PRO A 899 35.39 -1.86 10.58
N GLY A 900 35.15 -2.02 9.28
CA GLY A 900 36.15 -2.48 8.32
C GLY A 900 36.24 -4.00 8.16
N GLU A 901 35.54 -4.79 8.98
CA GLU A 901 35.47 -6.24 8.87
C GLU A 901 34.18 -6.72 8.19
N ASN A 902 34.27 -7.85 7.53
CA ASN A 902 33.15 -8.58 6.93
C ASN A 902 33.50 -10.07 6.77
N ALA A 903 32.57 -10.87 6.30
CA ALA A 903 32.78 -12.30 6.14
C ALA A 903 33.99 -12.62 5.22
N ASP A 904 34.18 -11.84 4.14
CA ASP A 904 35.27 -12.05 3.19
C ASP A 904 36.63 -11.63 3.78
N SER A 905 36.72 -10.46 4.44
CA SER A 905 37.95 -9.97 5.09
C SER A 905 38.40 -10.88 6.23
N LEU A 906 37.43 -11.47 6.93
CA LEU A 906 37.69 -12.47 7.97
C LEU A 906 37.90 -13.88 7.39
N GLY A 907 37.81 -14.11 6.08
CA GLY A 907 38.00 -15.42 5.45
C GLY A 907 36.99 -16.46 5.92
N LEU A 908 35.74 -16.02 6.21
CA LEU A 908 34.67 -16.91 6.61
C LEU A 908 34.01 -17.51 5.36
N SER A 909 34.07 -18.83 5.25
CA SER A 909 33.44 -19.56 4.14
C SER A 909 31.95 -19.79 4.34
N GLY A 910 31.49 -19.68 5.59
CA GLY A 910 30.14 -20.03 6.03
C GLY A 910 29.87 -21.53 6.14
N ARG A 911 30.91 -22.38 5.95
CA ARG A 911 30.82 -23.84 6.11
C ARG A 911 31.18 -24.29 7.50
N GLU A 912 31.87 -23.45 8.24
CA GLU A 912 32.20 -23.60 9.65
C GLU A 912 30.96 -23.40 10.53
N THR A 913 30.95 -23.99 11.70
CA THR A 913 29.92 -23.68 12.72
C THR A 913 30.38 -22.51 13.57
N PHE A 914 29.42 -21.79 14.15
CA PHE A 914 29.61 -20.57 14.91
C PHE A 914 29.08 -20.75 16.33
N SER A 915 29.85 -20.37 17.33
CA SER A 915 29.43 -20.37 18.72
C SER A 915 29.61 -18.99 19.35
N LEU A 916 28.60 -18.55 20.08
CA LEU A 916 28.53 -17.26 20.73
C LEU A 916 27.98 -17.43 22.14
N THR A 917 28.66 -16.87 23.13
CA THR A 917 28.19 -16.82 24.53
C THR A 917 27.74 -15.40 24.85
N PHE A 918 26.53 -15.26 25.35
CA PHE A 918 26.03 -13.97 25.87
C PHE A 918 26.52 -13.78 27.32
N PRO A 919 26.91 -12.56 27.71
CA PRO A 919 27.23 -12.24 29.10
C PRO A 919 25.94 -12.26 29.95
N GLU A 920 26.11 -12.45 31.27
CA GLU A 920 24.97 -12.35 32.20
C GLU A 920 24.31 -10.97 32.15
N GLU A 921 25.11 -9.91 32.08
CA GLU A 921 24.66 -8.53 31.84
C GLU A 921 24.86 -8.17 30.39
N LEU A 922 23.79 -8.27 29.63
CA LEU A 922 23.73 -7.78 28.25
C LEU A 922 23.33 -6.29 28.27
N PHE A 923 24.09 -5.44 27.60
CA PHE A 923 23.84 -4.00 27.47
C PHE A 923 24.01 -3.53 26.01
N PRO A 924 23.44 -2.35 25.65
CA PRO A 924 23.48 -1.82 24.30
C PRO A 924 24.91 -1.69 23.75
N GLY A 925 25.11 -2.12 22.50
CA GLY A 925 26.39 -2.01 21.80
C GLY A 925 27.51 -2.89 22.34
N VAL A 926 27.25 -3.88 23.20
CA VAL A 926 28.29 -4.78 23.77
C VAL A 926 28.99 -5.54 22.65
N THR A 927 30.33 -5.62 22.77
CA THR A 927 31.16 -6.45 21.89
C THR A 927 31.20 -7.88 22.40
N LEU A 928 30.85 -8.83 21.53
CA LEU A 928 30.82 -10.26 21.80
C LEU A 928 31.87 -10.98 20.95
N ASN A 929 32.37 -12.10 21.44
CA ASN A 929 33.29 -12.94 20.69
C ASN A 929 32.58 -14.15 20.08
N ILE A 930 32.74 -14.34 18.78
CA ILE A 930 32.29 -15.53 18.06
C ILE A 930 33.50 -16.46 17.87
N LYS A 931 33.29 -17.73 18.18
CA LYS A 931 34.26 -18.81 17.94
C LYS A 931 33.75 -19.73 16.83
N THR A 932 34.53 -19.99 15.83
CA THR A 932 34.24 -20.95 14.77
C THR A 932 34.78 -22.34 15.03
N SER A 933 34.23 -23.37 14.38
CA SER A 933 34.76 -24.76 14.43
C SER A 933 36.18 -24.89 13.86
N THR A 934 36.63 -23.93 13.06
CA THR A 934 38.03 -23.86 12.57
C THR A 934 39.01 -23.28 13.58
N GLY A 935 38.51 -22.91 14.78
CA GLY A 935 39.34 -22.32 15.86
C GLY A 935 39.51 -20.80 15.75
N LYS A 936 38.95 -20.14 14.73
CA LYS A 936 39.00 -18.68 14.59
C LYS A 936 38.12 -18.03 15.63
N VAL A 937 38.61 -16.94 16.24
CA VAL A 937 37.83 -16.08 17.17
C VAL A 937 37.87 -14.66 16.63
N PHE A 938 36.73 -13.99 16.60
CA PHE A 938 36.61 -12.59 16.16
C PHE A 938 35.48 -11.86 16.92
N GLY A 939 35.61 -10.52 17.02
CA GLY A 939 34.66 -9.68 17.73
C GLY A 939 33.46 -9.28 16.84
N VAL A 940 32.30 -9.14 17.44
CA VAL A 940 31.09 -8.59 16.81
C VAL A 940 30.37 -7.67 17.80
N ILE A 941 29.65 -6.68 17.29
CA ILE A 941 28.83 -5.81 18.12
C ILE A 941 27.42 -6.39 18.18
N ALA A 942 26.86 -6.59 19.38
CA ALA A 942 25.44 -6.84 19.55
C ALA A 942 24.70 -5.51 19.32
N SER A 943 24.00 -5.39 18.21
CA SER A 943 23.48 -4.12 17.67
C SER A 943 22.15 -3.72 18.33
N PHE A 944 22.14 -3.70 19.67
CA PHE A 944 21.07 -3.11 20.49
C PHE A 944 21.40 -1.64 20.73
N GLU A 945 20.41 -0.75 20.62
CA GLU A 945 20.59 0.70 20.76
C GLU A 945 20.24 1.21 22.16
N ASN A 946 19.33 0.51 22.86
CA ASN A 946 18.82 0.92 24.16
C ASN A 946 18.43 -0.28 25.06
N GLU A 947 18.20 -0.01 26.35
CA GLU A 947 17.85 -1.02 27.35
C GLU A 947 16.48 -1.67 27.10
N VAL A 948 15.57 -0.98 26.41
CA VAL A 948 14.26 -1.54 26.04
C VAL A 948 14.44 -2.66 25.04
N GLU A 949 15.26 -2.48 24.02
CA GLU A 949 15.59 -3.52 23.03
C GLU A 949 16.23 -4.74 23.66
N VAL A 950 17.18 -4.53 24.60
CA VAL A 950 17.78 -5.60 25.38
C VAL A 950 16.73 -6.37 26.18
N THR A 951 15.80 -5.65 26.80
CA THR A 951 14.70 -6.24 27.58
C THR A 951 13.78 -7.07 26.69
N LEU A 952 13.37 -6.53 25.53
CA LEU A 952 12.55 -7.25 24.56
C LEU A 952 13.24 -8.54 24.10
N TYR A 953 14.53 -8.47 23.76
CA TYR A 953 15.32 -9.62 23.35
C TYR A 953 15.40 -10.69 24.45
N LYS A 954 15.67 -10.30 25.71
CA LYS A 954 15.69 -11.21 26.87
C LYS A 954 14.36 -11.93 27.08
N HIS A 955 13.25 -11.29 26.74
CA HIS A 955 11.92 -11.89 26.80
C HIS A 955 11.55 -12.77 25.59
N GLY A 956 12.44 -12.88 24.60
CA GLY A 956 12.17 -13.61 23.35
C GLY A 956 11.27 -12.84 22.39
N GLY A 957 11.34 -11.52 22.43
CA GLY A 957 10.63 -10.59 21.55
C GLY A 957 9.47 -9.84 22.22
N LEU A 958 8.97 -8.84 21.48
CA LEU A 958 7.90 -7.93 21.91
C LEU A 958 6.62 -8.64 22.32
N LEU A 959 6.13 -9.55 21.45
CA LEU A 959 4.84 -10.24 21.67
C LEU A 959 4.88 -11.07 22.96
N ASN A 960 5.97 -11.78 23.18
CA ASN A 960 6.19 -12.58 24.40
C ASN A 960 6.28 -11.70 25.65
N PHE A 961 6.98 -10.57 25.56
CA PHE A 961 7.08 -9.59 26.65
C PHE A 961 5.71 -9.06 27.07
N VAL A 962 4.89 -8.65 26.09
CA VAL A 962 3.57 -8.07 26.36
C VAL A 962 2.58 -9.14 26.82
N ALA A 963 2.58 -10.35 26.24
CA ALA A 963 1.72 -11.44 26.68
C ALA A 963 1.94 -11.78 28.16
N ARG A 964 3.20 -11.74 28.64
CA ARG A 964 3.53 -11.89 30.08
C ARG A 964 2.98 -10.75 30.96
N LYS A 965 2.96 -9.51 30.42
CA LYS A 965 2.38 -8.38 31.17
C LYS A 965 0.87 -8.48 31.37
N PHE A 966 0.16 -9.16 30.48
CA PHE A 966 -1.30 -9.37 30.56
C PHE A 966 -1.69 -10.66 31.31
N SER A 967 -0.71 -11.52 31.67
CA SER A 967 -0.94 -12.81 32.36
C SER A 967 -1.02 -12.73 33.89
#